data_16cee9a855af4b70aa2252b9852006fd
#
_entry.id   16cee9a855af4b70aa2252b9852006fd
#
_cell.length_a   1.000
_cell.length_b   1.000
_cell.length_c   1.000
_cell.angle_alpha   90.00
_cell.angle_beta   90.00
_cell.angle_gamma   90.00
#
_symmetry.space_group_name_H-M   'P 1'
#
loop_
_entity.id
_entity.type
_entity.pdbx_description
1 polymer ?
#
loop_
_entity_poly.entity_id
_entity_poly.type
_entity_poly.pdbx_seq_one_letter_code
_entity_poly.pdbx_strand_id
1 'polypeptide(L)'
;MDIYPDTDAKKVKVRLVLHTAGNPAKGELAFSIREKGGKEVCRVAVPVTLTGKEDKIEQELVLGKEMKLWDEFSPALYDLTATLATEAGEDTRSSVFGMRHVEQGKHHIRVNGRNVHLRGVLDCCVFPLTGYPATDVEEWTRIFNTVKDYGMNHVRFHSWCPPEAAFDAADELGLYLQVELPMWIKDVGQYPARRDFFEKEMYAILDEYGNHPSFILYCNGNENEGDFAVLEDLIGKGRAYDPRHLYSASTARTHVKSDQFYASHVAANAGDTDRKWITVYEGKPSTDWDRSEESAIDVPVIAHETGQRCMYPDFKEIKKYTGVLEPRNFKVYQDRLARNGMLHQAEDFFRATGAHTVLQYKEVNEALLRTSTSGGFQLLGLSDFPGQGCAFVGLLDAFWESKGLVTPEKYRESCAPVVLLARLPKRTYTNAEIFTAKMGIYQYGPEAIRKGQLAWQLVGENGDVVASGKISHREIAISTVDSLGAVSIPLNKIAASGKYTLKASIAGGIRNEWDIWVYPAAGQAASAGYKYVRRWTEAKELLQKEENVLLVPDSCAGRKAHFASHFWNPIMFNWNPMIVGTRIEHTHPVFRDFPTSYYADWQWWDILNYATAVDLTDMPTLTPVIQSIDTYEVNRKLGISFEARVGGGKLFVLAVDPSKNIGNRPAMQQLLTSVRNYVASDRFAPVATLQPYELDALFDYGKIGTAATQSGDAIKQLLNQ
;
A
#
# COMPACT_ATOMS: atom_id res chain seq x y z
N MET A 1 -9.04 -36.49 -6.98
CA MET A 1 -7.87 -36.75 -7.89
C MET A 1 -6.82 -35.70 -7.61
N ASP A 2 -5.63 -36.12 -7.13
CA ASP A 2 -4.55 -35.25 -6.75
C ASP A 2 -3.39 -35.39 -7.72
N ILE A 3 -2.83 -34.27 -8.16
CA ILE A 3 -1.77 -34.21 -9.16
C ILE A 3 -0.54 -33.59 -8.51
N TYR A 4 0.57 -34.34 -8.48
CA TYR A 4 1.85 -33.93 -7.91
C TYR A 4 2.88 -33.73 -9.00
N PRO A 5 3.16 -32.49 -9.45
CA PRO A 5 4.17 -32.22 -10.44
C PRO A 5 5.59 -32.50 -9.92
N ASP A 6 6.41 -33.14 -10.75
CA ASP A 6 7.85 -33.27 -10.59
C ASP A 6 8.51 -32.62 -11.80
N THR A 7 8.94 -31.37 -11.61
CA THR A 7 9.48 -30.55 -12.70
C THR A 7 10.84 -31.04 -13.19
N ASP A 8 11.66 -31.64 -12.32
CA ASP A 8 12.96 -32.18 -12.65
C ASP A 8 12.87 -33.46 -13.47
N ALA A 9 12.01 -34.39 -13.01
CA ALA A 9 11.75 -35.63 -13.73
C ALA A 9 10.79 -35.46 -14.91
N LYS A 10 10.19 -34.27 -15.09
CA LYS A 10 9.21 -33.94 -16.16
C LYS A 10 8.03 -34.90 -16.22
N LYS A 11 7.52 -35.22 -15.07
CA LYS A 11 6.38 -36.14 -14.86
C LYS A 11 5.43 -35.58 -13.83
N VAL A 12 4.24 -36.16 -13.77
CA VAL A 12 3.31 -35.97 -12.66
C VAL A 12 3.01 -37.33 -12.03
N LYS A 13 2.87 -37.36 -10.71
CA LYS A 13 2.26 -38.46 -10.00
C LYS A 13 0.81 -38.13 -9.72
N VAL A 14 -0.09 -38.96 -10.23
CA VAL A 14 -1.54 -38.84 -10.04
C VAL A 14 -1.97 -39.81 -8.97
N ARG A 15 -2.73 -39.36 -7.98
CA ARG A 15 -3.40 -40.17 -6.97
C ARG A 15 -4.90 -40.11 -7.20
N LEU A 16 -5.52 -41.27 -7.28
CA LEU A 16 -6.96 -41.45 -7.41
C LEU A 16 -7.50 -42.24 -6.24
N VAL A 17 -8.64 -41.80 -5.75
CA VAL A 17 -9.48 -42.57 -4.85
C VAL A 17 -10.72 -42.99 -5.64
N LEU A 18 -10.90 -44.32 -5.81
CA LEU A 18 -12.00 -44.89 -6.56
C LEU A 18 -12.98 -45.57 -5.58
N HIS A 19 -14.25 -45.22 -5.68
CA HIS A 19 -15.30 -45.78 -4.86
C HIS A 19 -16.19 -46.65 -5.73
N THR A 20 -16.36 -47.92 -5.36
CA THR A 20 -17.23 -48.84 -6.07
C THR A 20 -18.47 -49.19 -5.21
N ALA A 21 -19.59 -49.53 -5.88
CA ALA A 21 -20.86 -49.79 -5.22
C ALA A 21 -20.96 -51.19 -4.54
N GLY A 22 -19.83 -51.68 -4.04
CA GLY A 22 -19.80 -52.88 -3.21
C GLY A 22 -19.41 -54.20 -3.90
N ASN A 23 -19.16 -54.20 -5.21
CA ASN A 23 -18.71 -55.38 -5.95
C ASN A 23 -17.30 -55.22 -6.51
N PRO A 24 -16.41 -56.20 -6.36
CA PRO A 24 -15.12 -56.21 -7.06
C PRO A 24 -15.34 -56.16 -8.58
N ALA A 25 -14.50 -55.41 -9.26
CA ALA A 25 -14.56 -55.27 -10.73
C ALA A 25 -13.14 -55.24 -11.33
N LYS A 26 -13.04 -55.68 -12.58
CA LYS A 26 -11.85 -55.45 -13.41
C LYS A 26 -12.18 -54.36 -14.41
N GLY A 27 -11.18 -53.55 -14.71
CA GLY A 27 -11.34 -52.45 -15.66
C GLY A 27 -10.02 -51.99 -16.19
N GLU A 28 -10.08 -50.95 -17.02
CA GLU A 28 -8.95 -50.21 -17.52
C GLU A 28 -9.08 -48.74 -17.06
N LEU A 29 -7.98 -48.19 -16.54
CA LEU A 29 -7.90 -46.78 -16.18
C LEU A 29 -6.99 -46.08 -17.19
N ALA A 30 -7.59 -45.22 -18.03
CA ALA A 30 -6.91 -44.47 -19.05
C ALA A 30 -6.67 -43.04 -18.60
N PHE A 31 -5.44 -42.54 -18.80
CA PHE A 31 -5.04 -41.16 -18.53
C PHE A 31 -4.69 -40.45 -19.85
N SER A 32 -5.14 -39.23 -19.99
CA SER A 32 -4.75 -38.35 -21.08
C SER A 32 -4.37 -36.99 -20.50
N ILE A 33 -3.17 -36.47 -20.87
CA ILE A 33 -2.76 -35.10 -20.55
C ILE A 33 -2.67 -34.31 -21.84
N ARG A 34 -3.29 -33.13 -21.86
CA ARG A 34 -3.22 -32.16 -22.97
C ARG A 34 -2.71 -30.81 -22.48
N GLU A 35 -1.96 -30.10 -23.30
CA GLU A 35 -1.79 -28.65 -23.09
C GLU A 35 -3.19 -28.02 -23.18
N LYS A 36 -3.52 -27.09 -22.26
CA LYS A 36 -4.83 -26.41 -22.25
C LYS A 36 -5.04 -25.71 -23.61
N GLY A 37 -6.11 -26.09 -24.30
CA GLY A 37 -6.37 -25.62 -25.67
C GLY A 37 -5.40 -26.10 -26.76
N GLY A 38 -4.55 -27.12 -26.45
CA GLY A 38 -3.49 -27.57 -27.32
C GLY A 38 -3.48 -29.09 -27.59
N LYS A 39 -2.29 -29.61 -27.87
CA LYS A 39 -2.02 -31.03 -28.23
C LYS A 39 -2.01 -31.95 -27.00
N GLU A 40 -2.30 -33.21 -27.23
CA GLU A 40 -2.06 -34.27 -26.26
C GLU A 40 -0.54 -34.51 -26.12
N VAL A 41 -0.08 -34.54 -24.86
CA VAL A 41 1.34 -34.70 -24.53
C VAL A 41 1.63 -36.03 -23.84
N CYS A 42 0.61 -36.69 -23.27
CA CYS A 42 0.76 -37.98 -22.64
C CYS A 42 -0.56 -38.76 -22.73
N ARG A 43 -0.47 -40.07 -23.04
CA ARG A 43 -1.60 -41.01 -22.93
C ARG A 43 -1.05 -42.32 -22.38
N VAL A 44 -1.70 -42.84 -21.31
CA VAL A 44 -1.35 -44.11 -20.66
C VAL A 44 -2.63 -44.80 -20.27
N ALA A 45 -2.71 -46.13 -20.47
CA ALA A 45 -3.80 -46.94 -19.96
C ALA A 45 -3.22 -48.11 -19.15
N VAL A 46 -3.81 -48.37 -17.99
CA VAL A 46 -3.37 -49.41 -17.07
C VAL A 46 -4.56 -50.30 -16.64
N PRO A 47 -4.39 -51.63 -16.59
CA PRO A 47 -5.42 -52.50 -16.07
C PRO A 47 -5.55 -52.33 -14.55
N VAL A 48 -6.76 -52.29 -14.04
CA VAL A 48 -7.05 -52.14 -12.61
C VAL A 48 -7.97 -53.25 -12.12
N THR A 49 -7.76 -53.63 -10.87
CA THR A 49 -8.66 -54.57 -10.17
C THR A 49 -9.19 -53.85 -8.93
N LEU A 50 -10.47 -53.60 -8.90
CA LEU A 50 -11.17 -52.89 -7.82
C LEU A 50 -11.69 -53.90 -6.79
N THR A 51 -11.56 -53.58 -5.51
CA THR A 51 -11.89 -54.49 -4.40
C THR A 51 -13.36 -54.47 -4.00
N GLY A 52 -14.13 -53.53 -4.52
CA GLY A 52 -15.54 -53.34 -4.17
C GLY A 52 -15.77 -52.37 -3.01
N LYS A 53 -14.74 -51.67 -2.57
CA LYS A 53 -14.79 -50.63 -1.52
C LYS A 53 -14.09 -49.34 -2.04
N GLU A 54 -13.18 -48.86 -1.26
CA GLU A 54 -12.30 -47.75 -1.63
C GLU A 54 -10.96 -48.32 -2.11
N ASP A 55 -10.56 -47.97 -3.33
CA ASP A 55 -9.28 -48.33 -3.93
C ASP A 55 -8.45 -47.09 -4.18
N LYS A 56 -7.18 -47.08 -3.76
CA LYS A 56 -6.23 -46.01 -3.98
C LYS A 56 -5.24 -46.43 -5.07
N ILE A 57 -5.16 -45.62 -6.12
CA ILE A 57 -4.28 -45.87 -7.25
C ILE A 57 -3.31 -44.70 -7.39
N GLU A 58 -2.03 -44.99 -7.53
CA GLU A 58 -1.00 -44.00 -7.90
C GLU A 58 -0.44 -44.35 -9.27
N GLN A 59 -0.37 -43.37 -10.17
CA GLN A 59 0.20 -43.51 -11.51
C GLN A 59 1.13 -42.40 -11.84
N GLU A 60 2.32 -42.71 -12.34
CA GLU A 60 3.23 -41.70 -12.89
C GLU A 60 2.98 -41.54 -14.40
N LEU A 61 2.91 -40.28 -14.85
CA LEU A 61 2.69 -39.87 -16.22
C LEU A 61 3.83 -38.94 -16.67
N VAL A 62 4.51 -39.27 -17.75
CA VAL A 62 5.67 -38.53 -18.26
C VAL A 62 5.24 -37.54 -19.34
N LEU A 63 5.51 -36.24 -19.15
CA LEU A 63 5.22 -35.21 -20.12
C LEU A 63 6.37 -35.02 -21.14
N GLY A 64 7.61 -35.38 -20.76
CA GLY A 64 8.74 -35.35 -21.65
C GLY A 64 9.39 -33.97 -21.86
N LYS A 65 10.17 -33.84 -22.93
CA LYS A 65 11.05 -32.66 -23.15
C LYS A 65 10.30 -31.36 -23.45
N GLU A 66 9.11 -31.43 -24.00
CA GLU A 66 8.29 -30.26 -24.38
C GLU A 66 7.44 -29.73 -23.23
N MET A 67 7.59 -30.28 -22.03
CA MET A 67 6.92 -29.78 -20.83
C MET A 67 7.22 -28.31 -20.61
N LYS A 68 6.16 -27.51 -20.40
CA LYS A 68 6.21 -26.10 -20.05
C LYS A 68 5.98 -25.92 -18.57
N LEU A 69 6.77 -25.06 -17.95
CA LEU A 69 6.57 -24.70 -16.55
C LEU A 69 5.48 -23.63 -16.42
N TRP A 70 4.81 -23.62 -15.27
CA TRP A 70 3.88 -22.59 -14.88
C TRP A 70 4.55 -21.59 -13.92
N ASP A 71 4.51 -20.29 -14.24
CA ASP A 71 4.89 -19.19 -13.34
C ASP A 71 4.15 -17.90 -13.73
N GLU A 72 4.45 -16.78 -13.02
CA GLU A 72 3.81 -15.45 -13.24
C GLU A 72 4.02 -14.87 -14.66
N PHE A 73 5.01 -15.36 -15.42
CA PHE A 73 5.34 -14.88 -16.76
C PHE A 73 4.94 -15.85 -17.87
N SER A 74 4.77 -17.12 -17.51
CA SER A 74 4.40 -18.19 -18.42
C SER A 74 3.43 -19.15 -17.74
N PRO A 75 2.13 -18.78 -17.63
CA PRO A 75 1.13 -19.58 -16.91
C PRO A 75 0.63 -20.76 -17.77
N ALA A 76 1.53 -21.70 -18.10
CA ALA A 76 1.21 -22.85 -18.92
C ALA A 76 0.42 -23.91 -18.13
N LEU A 77 -0.77 -24.24 -18.62
CA LEU A 77 -1.69 -25.18 -17.99
C LEU A 77 -1.88 -26.45 -18.83
N TYR A 78 -2.25 -27.52 -18.15
CA TYR A 78 -2.56 -28.82 -18.71
C TYR A 78 -3.91 -29.32 -18.21
N ASP A 79 -4.66 -29.97 -19.09
CA ASP A 79 -5.87 -30.74 -18.76
C ASP A 79 -5.47 -32.21 -18.59
N LEU A 80 -5.68 -32.78 -17.39
CA LEU A 80 -5.58 -34.20 -17.15
C LEU A 80 -6.97 -34.80 -17.06
N THR A 81 -7.20 -35.83 -17.85
CA THR A 81 -8.44 -36.65 -17.82
C THR A 81 -8.09 -38.08 -17.44
N ALA A 82 -8.78 -38.62 -16.46
CA ALA A 82 -8.72 -40.04 -16.05
C ALA A 82 -10.09 -40.67 -16.32
N THR A 83 -10.09 -41.72 -17.13
CA THR A 83 -11.31 -42.48 -17.47
C THR A 83 -11.18 -43.91 -16.98
N LEU A 84 -12.06 -44.33 -16.11
CA LEU A 84 -12.20 -45.71 -15.66
C LEU A 84 -13.28 -46.40 -16.48
N ALA A 85 -12.92 -47.42 -17.23
CA ALA A 85 -13.84 -48.29 -17.96
C ALA A 85 -13.93 -49.66 -17.30
N THR A 86 -15.13 -50.13 -17.00
CA THR A 86 -15.44 -51.46 -16.45
C THR A 86 -16.60 -52.08 -17.24
N GLU A 87 -16.92 -53.34 -16.95
CA GLU A 87 -18.13 -54.00 -17.54
C GLU A 87 -19.43 -53.27 -17.14
N ALA A 88 -19.42 -52.53 -16.02
CA ALA A 88 -20.59 -51.77 -15.52
C ALA A 88 -20.77 -50.40 -16.19
N GLY A 89 -19.75 -49.91 -16.89
CA GLY A 89 -19.77 -48.60 -17.56
C GLY A 89 -18.48 -47.83 -17.39
N GLU A 90 -18.52 -46.55 -17.72
CA GLU A 90 -17.39 -45.62 -17.65
C GLU A 90 -17.67 -44.50 -16.67
N ASP A 91 -16.61 -44.04 -15.95
CA ASP A 91 -16.59 -42.80 -15.18
C ASP A 91 -15.34 -42.00 -15.55
N THR A 92 -15.50 -40.68 -15.71
CA THR A 92 -14.43 -39.79 -16.13
C THR A 92 -14.30 -38.59 -15.19
N ARG A 93 -13.07 -38.31 -14.79
CA ARG A 93 -12.71 -37.12 -14.02
C ARG A 93 -11.63 -36.32 -14.72
N SER A 94 -11.80 -35.02 -14.73
CA SER A 94 -10.79 -34.08 -15.27
C SER A 94 -10.37 -33.07 -14.23
N SER A 95 -9.13 -32.60 -14.34
CA SER A 95 -8.57 -31.51 -13.51
C SER A 95 -7.54 -30.75 -14.30
N VAL A 96 -7.51 -29.44 -14.11
CA VAL A 96 -6.47 -28.56 -14.65
C VAL A 96 -5.30 -28.51 -13.68
N PHE A 97 -4.08 -28.44 -14.18
CA PHE A 97 -2.89 -28.26 -13.37
C PHE A 97 -1.78 -27.53 -14.12
N GLY A 98 -0.78 -27.02 -13.39
CA GLY A 98 0.45 -26.46 -13.93
C GLY A 98 1.68 -27.20 -13.45
N MET A 99 2.70 -27.33 -14.29
CA MET A 99 4.00 -27.86 -13.91
C MET A 99 4.78 -26.84 -13.13
N ARG A 100 4.74 -26.89 -11.80
CA ARG A 100 5.47 -25.97 -10.93
C ARG A 100 6.07 -26.69 -9.72
N HIS A 101 7.17 -26.17 -9.22
CA HIS A 101 7.79 -26.54 -7.96
C HIS A 101 7.93 -25.29 -7.09
N VAL A 102 7.46 -25.33 -5.84
CA VAL A 102 7.56 -24.25 -4.86
C VAL A 102 8.42 -24.69 -3.70
N GLU A 103 9.41 -23.89 -3.33
CA GLU A 103 10.28 -24.21 -2.22
C GLU A 103 10.61 -22.98 -1.36
N GLN A 104 10.86 -23.22 -0.10
CA GLN A 104 11.34 -22.22 0.84
C GLN A 104 12.82 -21.90 0.55
N GLY A 105 13.12 -20.62 0.31
CA GLY A 105 14.48 -20.09 0.38
C GLY A 105 14.75 -19.40 1.71
N LYS A 106 15.94 -18.82 1.87
CA LYS A 106 16.28 -18.07 3.09
C LYS A 106 15.51 -16.74 3.20
N HIS A 107 15.48 -15.96 2.13
CA HIS A 107 14.85 -14.64 2.10
C HIS A 107 13.73 -14.55 1.07
N HIS A 108 13.66 -15.48 0.15
CA HIS A 108 12.69 -15.48 -0.95
C HIS A 108 12.06 -16.85 -1.09
N ILE A 109 10.80 -16.86 -1.45
CA ILE A 109 10.14 -18.05 -1.98
C ILE A 109 10.75 -18.32 -3.37
N ARG A 110 10.95 -19.59 -3.70
CA ARG A 110 11.40 -19.99 -5.03
C ARG A 110 10.31 -20.73 -5.76
N VAL A 111 10.09 -20.34 -7.01
CA VAL A 111 9.20 -21.05 -7.94
C VAL A 111 10.05 -21.52 -9.11
N ASN A 112 10.06 -22.82 -9.36
CA ASN A 112 10.88 -23.45 -10.39
C ASN A 112 12.39 -23.12 -10.26
N GLY A 113 12.90 -23.07 -9.01
CA GLY A 113 14.28 -22.73 -8.69
C GLY A 113 14.63 -21.24 -8.75
N ARG A 114 13.70 -20.39 -9.15
CA ARG A 114 13.89 -18.94 -9.28
C ARG A 114 13.35 -18.21 -8.03
N ASN A 115 14.12 -17.28 -7.47
CA ASN A 115 13.64 -16.41 -6.41
C ASN A 115 12.52 -15.51 -6.91
N VAL A 116 11.42 -15.51 -6.20
CA VAL A 116 10.25 -14.67 -6.42
C VAL A 116 10.17 -13.63 -5.29
N HIS A 117 9.92 -12.38 -5.66
CA HIS A 117 9.56 -11.34 -4.70
C HIS A 117 8.06 -11.05 -4.88
N LEU A 118 7.29 -11.29 -3.84
CA LEU A 118 5.84 -11.12 -3.88
C LEU A 118 5.47 -9.63 -3.81
N ARG A 119 4.82 -9.12 -4.83
CA ARG A 119 4.21 -7.79 -4.88
C ARG A 119 2.71 -7.99 -4.77
N GLY A 120 2.21 -7.99 -3.53
CA GLY A 120 0.87 -8.47 -3.24
C GLY A 120 -0.11 -7.41 -2.79
N VAL A 121 -1.37 -7.83 -2.79
CA VAL A 121 -2.52 -7.11 -2.25
C VAL A 121 -3.37 -8.06 -1.42
N LEU A 122 -4.09 -7.52 -0.42
CA LEU A 122 -5.11 -8.28 0.31
C LEU A 122 -6.46 -8.21 -0.40
N ASP A 123 -7.19 -9.31 -0.33
CA ASP A 123 -8.64 -9.37 -0.55
C ASP A 123 -9.33 -9.72 0.78
N CYS A 124 -10.24 -8.83 1.21
CA CYS A 124 -10.98 -8.96 2.47
C CYS A 124 -12.44 -9.37 2.24
N CYS A 125 -12.77 -10.03 1.14
CA CYS A 125 -14.11 -10.51 0.80
C CYS A 125 -15.16 -9.38 0.74
N VAL A 126 -14.85 -8.27 0.05
CA VAL A 126 -15.74 -7.11 -0.06
C VAL A 126 -16.40 -7.07 -1.42
N PHE A 127 -17.70 -7.37 -1.45
CA PHE A 127 -18.54 -7.38 -2.65
C PHE A 127 -19.82 -6.56 -2.40
N PRO A 128 -19.81 -5.22 -2.59
CA PRO A 128 -20.91 -4.36 -2.15
C PRO A 128 -22.23 -4.60 -2.88
N LEU A 129 -22.21 -5.08 -4.11
CA LEU A 129 -23.42 -5.32 -4.91
C LEU A 129 -24.14 -6.60 -4.47
N THR A 130 -23.40 -7.64 -4.18
CA THR A 130 -23.94 -8.99 -3.90
C THR A 130 -23.91 -9.35 -2.42
N GLY A 131 -23.02 -8.76 -1.62
CA GLY A 131 -22.70 -9.18 -0.25
C GLY A 131 -22.07 -10.57 -0.18
N TYR A 132 -21.54 -11.08 -1.29
CA TYR A 132 -21.15 -12.45 -1.52
C TYR A 132 -20.08 -12.47 -2.64
N PRO A 133 -19.01 -13.28 -2.53
CA PRO A 133 -17.96 -13.33 -3.55
C PRO A 133 -18.48 -13.90 -4.87
N ALA A 134 -17.94 -13.38 -5.96
CA ALA A 134 -18.26 -13.89 -7.30
C ALA A 134 -17.90 -15.36 -7.41
N THR A 135 -18.78 -16.14 -8.09
CA THR A 135 -18.59 -17.58 -8.37
C THR A 135 -18.30 -17.84 -9.85
N ASP A 136 -18.16 -16.80 -10.65
CA ASP A 136 -17.81 -16.86 -12.07
C ASP A 136 -16.35 -16.40 -12.27
N VAL A 137 -15.69 -17.03 -13.26
CA VAL A 137 -14.28 -16.77 -13.60
C VAL A 137 -14.10 -15.39 -14.22
N GLU A 138 -15.12 -14.85 -14.90
CA GLU A 138 -15.05 -13.57 -15.60
C GLU A 138 -14.83 -12.41 -14.63
N GLU A 139 -15.56 -12.37 -13.52
CA GLU A 139 -15.40 -11.32 -12.50
C GLU A 139 -14.03 -11.41 -11.80
N TRP A 140 -13.57 -12.63 -11.46
CA TRP A 140 -12.24 -12.80 -10.90
C TRP A 140 -11.13 -12.44 -11.89
N THR A 141 -11.32 -12.74 -13.17
CA THR A 141 -10.40 -12.31 -14.24
C THR A 141 -10.33 -10.79 -14.32
N ARG A 142 -11.45 -10.08 -14.18
CA ARG A 142 -11.47 -8.62 -14.12
C ARG A 142 -10.68 -8.08 -12.94
N ILE A 143 -10.93 -8.61 -11.73
CA ILE A 143 -10.24 -8.22 -10.50
C ILE A 143 -8.73 -8.48 -10.64
N PHE A 144 -8.34 -9.67 -11.07
CA PHE A 144 -6.93 -10.05 -11.13
C PHE A 144 -6.16 -9.37 -12.27
N ASN A 145 -6.80 -9.07 -13.38
CA ASN A 145 -6.20 -8.20 -14.41
C ASN A 145 -5.91 -6.81 -13.82
N THR A 146 -6.84 -6.26 -13.03
CA THR A 146 -6.61 -4.98 -12.35
C THR A 146 -5.40 -5.07 -11.38
N VAL A 147 -5.27 -6.16 -10.62
CA VAL A 147 -4.10 -6.41 -9.75
C VAL A 147 -2.80 -6.44 -10.56
N LYS A 148 -2.78 -7.14 -11.71
CA LYS A 148 -1.62 -7.23 -12.61
C LYS A 148 -1.31 -5.90 -13.29
N ASP A 149 -2.33 -5.14 -13.67
CA ASP A 149 -2.17 -3.81 -14.27
C ASP A 149 -1.42 -2.86 -13.33
N TYR A 150 -1.65 -2.96 -12.02
CA TYR A 150 -0.89 -2.24 -11.00
C TYR A 150 0.48 -2.88 -10.66
N GLY A 151 0.92 -3.88 -11.44
CA GLY A 151 2.26 -4.48 -11.34
C GLY A 151 2.42 -5.53 -10.25
N MET A 152 1.34 -5.99 -9.66
CA MET A 152 1.34 -7.01 -8.61
C MET A 152 1.28 -8.42 -9.21
N ASN A 153 1.78 -9.40 -8.44
CA ASN A 153 1.82 -10.82 -8.82
C ASN A 153 1.26 -11.75 -7.75
N HIS A 154 0.68 -11.18 -6.70
CA HIS A 154 0.25 -11.95 -5.53
C HIS A 154 -1.04 -11.39 -4.93
N VAL A 155 -1.94 -12.30 -4.51
CA VAL A 155 -3.15 -11.96 -3.75
C VAL A 155 -3.20 -12.81 -2.48
N ARG A 156 -3.43 -12.16 -1.35
CA ARG A 156 -3.70 -12.79 -0.07
C ARG A 156 -5.18 -12.67 0.27
N PHE A 157 -5.84 -13.79 0.50
CA PHE A 157 -7.23 -13.85 0.98
C PHE A 157 -7.23 -13.80 2.51
N HIS A 158 -7.56 -12.63 3.04
CA HIS A 158 -7.44 -12.33 4.47
C HIS A 158 -8.51 -13.07 5.28
N SER A 159 -8.08 -14.15 5.99
CA SER A 159 -8.92 -15.00 6.84
C SER A 159 -10.08 -15.68 6.09
N TRP A 160 -9.89 -16.05 4.83
CA TRP A 160 -10.87 -16.82 4.06
C TRP A 160 -10.25 -17.56 2.87
N CYS A 161 -11.00 -18.53 2.34
CA CYS A 161 -10.69 -19.24 1.12
C CYS A 161 -11.67 -18.81 0.02
N PRO A 162 -11.21 -18.36 -1.15
CA PRO A 162 -12.10 -17.95 -2.23
C PRO A 162 -12.72 -19.17 -2.94
N PRO A 163 -13.78 -18.98 -3.76
CA PRO A 163 -14.33 -20.03 -4.58
C PRO A 163 -13.39 -20.45 -5.72
N GLU A 164 -13.62 -21.64 -6.30
CA GLU A 164 -12.85 -22.24 -7.40
C GLU A 164 -12.58 -21.27 -8.55
N ALA A 165 -13.56 -20.45 -8.91
CA ALA A 165 -13.45 -19.44 -9.97
C ALA A 165 -12.27 -18.46 -9.78
N ALA A 166 -11.90 -18.17 -8.53
CA ALA A 166 -10.73 -17.33 -8.25
C ALA A 166 -9.42 -18.07 -8.54
N PHE A 167 -9.35 -19.36 -8.21
CA PHE A 167 -8.18 -20.18 -8.53
C PHE A 167 -8.02 -20.35 -10.04
N ASP A 168 -9.10 -20.64 -10.75
CA ASP A 168 -9.10 -20.76 -12.21
C ASP A 168 -8.57 -19.49 -12.89
N ALA A 169 -9.09 -18.35 -12.48
CA ALA A 169 -8.65 -17.05 -13.02
C ALA A 169 -7.15 -16.78 -12.69
N ALA A 170 -6.71 -17.10 -11.47
CA ALA A 170 -5.31 -16.91 -11.06
C ALA A 170 -4.36 -17.86 -11.80
N ASP A 171 -4.78 -19.10 -12.04
CA ASP A 171 -4.02 -20.08 -12.82
C ASP A 171 -3.77 -19.61 -14.24
N GLU A 172 -4.79 -19.07 -14.90
CA GLU A 172 -4.70 -18.56 -16.27
C GLU A 172 -3.86 -17.29 -16.36
N LEU A 173 -3.92 -16.43 -15.35
CA LEU A 173 -3.24 -15.15 -15.33
C LEU A 173 -1.82 -15.22 -14.75
N GLY A 174 -1.42 -16.31 -14.10
CA GLY A 174 -0.12 -16.43 -13.45
C GLY A 174 -0.03 -15.56 -12.19
N LEU A 175 -1.01 -15.65 -11.28
CA LEU A 175 -0.98 -14.99 -9.99
C LEU A 175 -0.68 -16.01 -8.88
N TYR A 176 0.09 -15.58 -7.88
CA TYR A 176 0.37 -16.38 -6.69
C TYR A 176 -0.65 -16.10 -5.61
N LEU A 177 -1.30 -17.12 -5.09
CA LEU A 177 -2.34 -17.00 -4.07
C LEU A 177 -1.84 -17.46 -2.69
N GLN A 178 -2.20 -16.69 -1.66
CA GLN A 178 -2.17 -17.10 -0.26
C GLN A 178 -3.60 -17.29 0.22
N VAL A 179 -3.91 -18.51 0.62
CA VAL A 179 -5.22 -18.91 1.14
C VAL A 179 -5.16 -19.08 2.64
N GLU A 180 -6.19 -18.63 3.35
CA GLU A 180 -6.25 -18.70 4.80
C GLU A 180 -7.50 -19.44 5.28
N LEU A 181 -7.39 -20.10 6.44
CA LEU A 181 -8.56 -20.54 7.18
C LEU A 181 -9.38 -19.32 7.65
N PRO A 182 -10.69 -19.47 7.88
CA PRO A 182 -11.53 -18.41 8.46
C PRO A 182 -11.20 -18.23 9.95
N MET A 183 -9.93 -17.84 10.22
CA MET A 183 -9.38 -17.77 11.57
C MET A 183 -8.75 -16.39 11.81
N TRP A 184 -9.33 -15.66 12.76
CA TRP A 184 -8.80 -14.44 13.35
C TRP A 184 -9.26 -14.38 14.81
N ILE A 185 -8.59 -15.14 15.69
CA ILE A 185 -9.03 -15.38 17.05
C ILE A 185 -7.91 -15.15 18.06
N LYS A 186 -8.29 -14.84 19.31
CA LYS A 186 -7.34 -14.54 20.39
C LYS A 186 -7.22 -15.66 21.42
N ASP A 187 -7.88 -16.76 21.21
CA ASP A 187 -8.03 -17.86 22.16
C ASP A 187 -7.78 -19.23 21.52
N VAL A 188 -6.76 -19.29 20.64
CA VAL A 188 -6.34 -20.54 20.00
C VAL A 188 -6.06 -21.60 21.08
N GLY A 189 -6.55 -22.81 20.87
CA GLY A 189 -6.37 -23.95 21.77
C GLY A 189 -7.41 -24.07 22.87
N GLN A 190 -8.23 -23.05 23.16
CA GLN A 190 -9.21 -23.12 24.26
C GLN A 190 -10.40 -24.07 23.99
N TYR A 191 -10.77 -24.25 22.72
CA TYR A 191 -11.97 -25.01 22.33
C TYR A 191 -11.62 -26.16 21.37
N PRO A 192 -11.64 -27.44 21.85
CA PRO A 192 -11.30 -28.58 21.01
C PRO A 192 -12.17 -28.71 19.74
N ALA A 193 -13.48 -28.49 19.85
CA ALA A 193 -14.38 -28.57 18.69
C ALA A 193 -14.03 -27.55 17.58
N ARG A 194 -13.51 -26.38 17.94
CA ARG A 194 -13.05 -25.38 16.99
C ARG A 194 -11.76 -25.82 16.29
N ARG A 195 -10.83 -26.46 17.03
CA ARG A 195 -9.64 -27.07 16.45
C ARG A 195 -9.99 -28.15 15.44
N ASP A 196 -10.91 -29.05 15.81
CA ASP A 196 -11.36 -30.12 14.91
C ASP A 196 -12.03 -29.58 13.64
N PHE A 197 -12.75 -28.47 13.75
CA PHE A 197 -13.33 -27.75 12.61
C PHE A 197 -12.23 -27.22 11.69
N PHE A 198 -11.26 -26.48 12.22
CA PHE A 198 -10.19 -25.91 11.42
C PHE A 198 -9.30 -26.97 10.77
N GLU A 199 -9.06 -28.09 11.42
CA GLU A 199 -8.33 -29.21 10.84
C GLU A 199 -9.08 -29.83 9.66
N LYS A 200 -10.40 -30.03 9.79
CA LYS A 200 -11.25 -30.52 8.69
C LYS A 200 -11.32 -29.53 7.53
N GLU A 201 -11.46 -28.24 7.83
CA GLU A 201 -11.50 -27.17 6.83
C GLU A 201 -10.18 -27.08 6.06
N MET A 202 -9.05 -27.20 6.76
CA MET A 202 -7.73 -27.25 6.11
C MET A 202 -7.66 -28.40 5.09
N TYR A 203 -8.05 -29.62 5.49
CA TYR A 203 -8.04 -30.76 4.57
C TYR A 203 -8.99 -30.57 3.41
N ALA A 204 -10.19 -30.00 3.64
CA ALA A 204 -11.13 -29.71 2.57
C ALA A 204 -10.58 -28.71 1.54
N ILE A 205 -9.91 -27.65 1.99
CA ILE A 205 -9.24 -26.67 1.11
C ILE A 205 -8.13 -27.34 0.29
N LEU A 206 -7.32 -28.20 0.92
CA LEU A 206 -6.22 -28.89 0.24
C LEU A 206 -6.73 -29.93 -0.76
N ASP A 207 -7.79 -30.66 -0.42
CA ASP A 207 -8.42 -31.66 -1.32
C ASP A 207 -9.06 -31.00 -2.54
N GLU A 208 -9.75 -29.87 -2.34
CA GLU A 208 -10.49 -29.20 -3.41
C GLU A 208 -9.54 -28.40 -4.32
N TYR A 209 -8.63 -27.61 -3.74
CA TYR A 209 -7.85 -26.61 -4.47
C TYR A 209 -6.36 -26.94 -4.62
N GLY A 210 -5.88 -28.06 -4.07
CA GLY A 210 -4.44 -28.39 -4.09
C GLY A 210 -3.82 -28.58 -5.47
N ASN A 211 -4.63 -28.84 -6.52
CA ASN A 211 -4.14 -28.99 -7.89
C ASN A 211 -3.85 -27.65 -8.60
N HIS A 212 -4.40 -26.52 -8.09
CA HIS A 212 -4.22 -25.21 -8.71
C HIS A 212 -2.78 -24.73 -8.55
N PRO A 213 -2.05 -24.46 -9.65
CA PRO A 213 -0.67 -24.01 -9.56
C PRO A 213 -0.52 -22.62 -8.94
N SER A 214 -1.55 -21.79 -8.98
CA SER A 214 -1.59 -20.47 -8.32
C SER A 214 -1.58 -20.55 -6.79
N PHE A 215 -2.12 -21.61 -6.21
CA PHE A 215 -2.15 -21.83 -4.76
C PHE A 215 -0.76 -22.23 -4.25
N ILE A 216 0.06 -21.24 -3.86
CA ILE A 216 1.43 -21.50 -3.40
C ILE A 216 1.63 -21.35 -1.89
N LEU A 217 0.78 -20.57 -1.20
CA LEU A 217 0.89 -20.26 0.22
C LEU A 217 -0.39 -20.59 0.97
N TYR A 218 -0.23 -21.32 2.05
CA TYR A 218 -1.29 -21.60 3.02
C TYR A 218 -0.95 -20.96 4.37
N CYS A 219 -1.94 -20.38 5.04
CA CYS A 219 -1.79 -19.87 6.39
C CYS A 219 -3.05 -20.21 7.23
N ASN A 220 -2.88 -20.50 8.53
CA ASN A 220 -4.04 -20.75 9.38
C ASN A 220 -4.91 -19.51 9.61
N GLY A 221 -4.46 -18.31 9.26
CA GLY A 221 -5.26 -17.09 9.36
C GLY A 221 -4.50 -15.88 9.89
N ASN A 222 -5.26 -14.83 10.22
CA ASN A 222 -4.73 -13.52 10.53
C ASN A 222 -4.56 -13.27 12.03
N GLU A 223 -3.40 -12.74 12.42
CA GLU A 223 -3.15 -12.15 13.75
C GLU A 223 -3.67 -13.00 14.93
N ASN A 224 -3.56 -14.33 14.84
CA ASN A 224 -4.02 -15.23 15.88
C ASN A 224 -3.22 -15.07 17.17
N GLU A 225 -3.89 -15.19 18.31
CA GLU A 225 -3.31 -15.18 19.64
C GLU A 225 -3.73 -16.44 20.41
N GLY A 226 -2.96 -16.86 21.42
CA GLY A 226 -3.24 -18.04 22.24
C GLY A 226 -2.16 -19.10 22.12
N ASP A 227 -2.52 -20.37 22.00
CA ASP A 227 -1.59 -21.50 21.94
C ASP A 227 -1.05 -21.72 20.52
N PHE A 228 0.14 -21.20 20.26
CA PHE A 228 0.82 -21.33 18.97
C PHE A 228 1.27 -22.77 18.67
N ALA A 229 1.39 -23.67 19.67
CA ALA A 229 1.68 -25.08 19.42
C ALA A 229 0.54 -25.77 18.66
N VAL A 230 -0.71 -25.33 18.88
CA VAL A 230 -1.88 -25.83 18.10
C VAL A 230 -1.79 -25.37 16.65
N LEU A 231 -1.40 -24.12 16.40
CA LEU A 231 -1.23 -23.60 15.03
C LEU A 231 -0.07 -24.29 14.31
N GLU A 232 1.02 -24.57 15.04
CA GLU A 232 2.19 -25.29 14.51
C GLU A 232 1.84 -26.75 14.17
N ASP A 233 1.06 -27.43 15.00
CA ASP A 233 0.55 -28.78 14.73
C ASP A 233 -0.32 -28.83 13.47
N LEU A 234 -1.22 -27.83 13.28
CA LEU A 234 -2.06 -27.74 12.09
C LEU A 234 -1.22 -27.62 10.80
N ILE A 235 -0.27 -26.69 10.75
CA ILE A 235 0.58 -26.56 9.55
C ILE A 235 1.48 -27.76 9.35
N GLY A 236 1.93 -28.41 10.42
CA GLY A 236 2.67 -29.67 10.34
C GLY A 236 1.87 -30.80 9.68
N LYS A 237 0.60 -30.93 10.05
CA LYS A 237 -0.37 -31.88 9.44
C LYS A 237 -0.66 -31.52 7.99
N GLY A 238 -0.94 -30.25 7.69
CA GLY A 238 -1.18 -29.77 6.33
C GLY A 238 -0.01 -30.07 5.41
N ARG A 239 1.22 -29.75 5.83
CA ARG A 239 2.45 -30.02 5.08
C ARG A 239 2.70 -31.51 4.85
N ALA A 240 2.39 -32.36 5.82
CA ALA A 240 2.52 -33.82 5.68
C ALA A 240 1.47 -34.39 4.71
N TYR A 241 0.28 -33.78 4.68
CA TYR A 241 -0.82 -34.19 3.82
C TYR A 241 -0.60 -33.76 2.38
N ASP A 242 -0.29 -32.44 2.19
CA ASP A 242 -0.04 -31.86 0.87
C ASP A 242 1.24 -31.00 0.86
N PRO A 243 2.35 -31.54 0.38
CA PRO A 243 3.64 -30.83 0.33
C PRO A 243 3.76 -29.85 -0.86
N ARG A 244 2.73 -29.64 -1.66
CA ARG A 244 2.77 -28.78 -2.87
C ARG A 244 2.78 -27.29 -2.56
N HIS A 245 2.50 -26.90 -1.32
CA HIS A 245 2.37 -25.52 -0.84
C HIS A 245 3.40 -25.19 0.25
N LEU A 246 3.63 -23.92 0.54
CA LEU A 246 4.34 -23.49 1.74
C LEU A 246 3.34 -23.08 2.82
N TYR A 247 3.71 -23.31 4.07
CA TYR A 247 2.81 -23.20 5.23
C TYR A 247 3.31 -22.18 6.24
N SER A 248 2.39 -21.39 6.82
CA SER A 248 2.64 -20.49 7.95
C SER A 248 1.54 -20.61 9.00
N ALA A 249 1.94 -20.54 10.27
CA ALA A 249 1.05 -20.72 11.40
C ALA A 249 0.07 -19.57 11.60
N SER A 250 0.53 -18.33 11.38
CA SER A 250 -0.30 -17.13 11.45
C SER A 250 0.41 -15.97 10.78
N THR A 251 -0.33 -15.07 10.17
CA THR A 251 0.22 -13.78 9.78
C THR A 251 0.34 -12.88 11.01
N ALA A 252 1.37 -12.04 11.03
CA ALA A 252 1.73 -11.16 12.16
C ALA A 252 1.79 -11.90 13.52
N ARG A 253 2.01 -11.24 14.61
CA ARG A 253 2.08 -11.76 16.00
C ARG A 253 3.31 -12.61 16.31
N THR A 254 3.35 -13.89 15.92
CA THR A 254 4.43 -14.79 16.34
C THR A 254 4.86 -15.70 15.21
N HIS A 255 6.17 -15.84 15.03
CA HIS A 255 6.80 -16.81 14.17
C HIS A 255 7.01 -18.13 14.94
N VAL A 256 6.62 -19.25 14.35
CA VAL A 256 6.88 -20.60 14.87
C VAL A 256 7.98 -21.29 14.07
N LYS A 257 8.61 -22.30 14.67
CA LYS A 257 9.78 -22.97 14.07
C LYS A 257 9.46 -23.65 12.73
N SER A 258 8.22 -24.12 12.57
CA SER A 258 7.77 -24.86 11.37
C SER A 258 7.29 -23.97 10.24
N ASP A 259 7.25 -22.63 10.43
CA ASP A 259 6.90 -21.71 9.36
C ASP A 259 7.88 -21.82 8.19
N GLN A 260 7.34 -21.87 6.98
CA GLN A 260 8.12 -21.87 5.74
C GLN A 260 8.18 -20.48 5.08
N PHE A 261 7.33 -19.55 5.53
CA PHE A 261 7.35 -18.13 5.26
C PHE A 261 6.69 -17.40 6.43
N TYR A 262 6.91 -16.10 6.53
CA TYR A 262 6.31 -15.31 7.60
C TYR A 262 5.87 -13.94 7.08
N ALA A 263 4.56 -13.68 7.10
CA ALA A 263 4.00 -12.37 6.81
C ALA A 263 3.87 -11.57 8.11
N SER A 264 4.55 -10.42 8.23
CA SER A 264 4.65 -9.67 9.48
C SER A 264 4.56 -8.16 9.30
N HIS A 265 3.94 -7.48 10.28
CA HIS A 265 4.00 -6.02 10.43
C HIS A 265 5.33 -5.51 10.93
N VAL A 266 6.09 -6.35 11.62
CA VAL A 266 7.30 -5.98 12.33
C VAL A 266 8.45 -6.84 11.86
N ALA A 267 9.65 -6.32 11.98
CA ALA A 267 10.84 -7.13 11.84
C ALA A 267 10.76 -8.34 12.77
N ALA A 268 11.07 -9.49 12.23
CA ALA A 268 10.83 -10.77 12.87
C ALA A 268 11.90 -11.10 13.91
N ASN A 269 12.04 -10.30 14.95
CA ASN A 269 12.77 -10.68 16.15
C ASN A 269 11.78 -11.18 17.19
N ALA A 270 11.65 -12.50 17.29
CA ALA A 270 10.91 -13.12 18.36
C ALA A 270 11.49 -12.66 19.73
N GLY A 271 10.69 -11.89 20.47
CA GLY A 271 11.03 -11.44 21.82
C GLY A 271 11.56 -10.03 21.97
N ASP A 272 11.72 -9.26 20.90
CA ASP A 272 12.12 -7.85 21.00
C ASP A 272 10.90 -6.97 21.28
N THR A 273 10.99 -6.17 22.34
CA THR A 273 9.96 -5.19 22.74
C THR A 273 10.00 -3.92 21.89
N ASP A 274 11.12 -3.65 21.21
CA ASP A 274 11.29 -2.54 20.26
C ASP A 274 10.88 -2.95 18.83
N ARG A 275 9.61 -3.20 18.65
CA ARG A 275 9.03 -3.59 17.36
C ARG A 275 9.10 -2.45 16.36
N LYS A 276 10.04 -2.53 15.43
CA LYS A 276 10.05 -1.63 14.26
C LYS A 276 8.98 -2.07 13.26
N TRP A 277 7.99 -1.22 13.04
CA TRP A 277 6.93 -1.47 12.07
C TRP A 277 7.46 -1.36 10.65
N ILE A 278 7.51 -2.48 9.93
CA ILE A 278 7.96 -2.52 8.53
C ILE A 278 6.88 -2.06 7.54
N THR A 279 5.64 -1.95 7.98
CA THR A 279 4.49 -1.64 7.13
C THR A 279 4.06 -0.19 7.18
N VAL A 280 4.51 0.56 8.21
CA VAL A 280 4.15 1.97 8.42
C VAL A 280 5.38 2.84 8.21
N TYR A 281 5.33 3.71 7.21
CA TYR A 281 6.36 4.71 6.97
C TYR A 281 5.88 6.08 7.43
N GLU A 282 6.47 6.55 8.51
CA GLU A 282 6.24 7.92 9.02
C GLU A 282 7.30 8.92 8.56
N GLY A 283 8.20 8.47 7.86
CA GLY A 283 9.46 8.78 7.29
C GLY A 283 10.00 10.17 7.25
N LYS A 284 11.25 10.18 6.84
CA LYS A 284 12.03 11.37 6.52
C LYS A 284 11.93 11.60 4.99
N PRO A 285 12.10 12.83 4.49
CA PRO A 285 12.13 13.10 3.06
C PRO A 285 13.44 12.62 2.42
N SER A 286 13.86 11.43 2.77
CA SER A 286 15.04 10.72 2.28
C SER A 286 14.63 9.37 1.77
N THR A 287 15.20 8.93 0.66
CA THR A 287 15.03 7.56 0.16
C THR A 287 16.31 6.71 0.37
N ASP A 288 17.33 7.26 1.07
CA ASP A 288 18.58 6.52 1.37
C ASP A 288 18.42 5.64 2.62
N TRP A 289 17.49 4.69 2.53
CA TRP A 289 17.21 3.71 3.57
C TRP A 289 16.59 2.47 2.95
N ASP A 290 16.67 1.35 3.66
CA ASP A 290 15.98 0.09 3.37
C ASP A 290 15.66 -0.62 4.69
N ARG A 291 15.17 -1.85 4.61
CA ARG A 291 14.76 -2.65 5.75
C ARG A 291 15.61 -3.92 5.95
N SER A 292 16.81 -3.93 5.40
CA SER A 292 17.70 -5.12 5.42
C SER A 292 18.12 -5.54 6.84
N GLU A 293 18.13 -4.60 7.80
CA GLU A 293 18.46 -4.89 9.22
C GLU A 293 17.30 -5.56 9.97
N GLU A 294 16.11 -5.64 9.36
CA GLU A 294 14.88 -6.04 10.04
C GLU A 294 14.53 -7.52 9.85
N SER A 295 15.31 -8.28 9.09
CA SER A 295 15.04 -9.71 8.79
C SER A 295 16.05 -10.63 9.49
N ALA A 296 15.75 -11.04 10.73
CA ALA A 296 16.63 -11.89 11.54
C ALA A 296 16.29 -13.39 11.50
N ILE A 297 15.26 -13.81 10.76
CA ILE A 297 14.85 -15.21 10.65
C ILE A 297 15.23 -15.83 9.30
N ASP A 298 15.46 -17.15 9.30
CA ASP A 298 15.91 -17.90 8.13
C ASP A 298 14.74 -18.43 7.25
N VAL A 299 13.65 -17.66 7.17
CA VAL A 299 12.52 -17.89 6.26
C VAL A 299 12.18 -16.61 5.51
N PRO A 300 11.55 -16.68 4.33
CA PRO A 300 11.09 -15.50 3.61
C PRO A 300 10.14 -14.65 4.48
N VAL A 301 10.50 -13.38 4.70
CA VAL A 301 9.66 -12.40 5.41
C VAL A 301 8.94 -11.54 4.39
N ILE A 302 7.61 -11.51 4.46
CA ILE A 302 6.74 -10.71 3.63
C ILE A 302 6.20 -9.57 4.48
N ALA A 303 6.37 -8.33 4.03
CA ALA A 303 5.81 -7.18 4.74
C ALA A 303 4.28 -7.24 4.69
N HIS A 304 3.66 -7.51 5.82
CA HIS A 304 2.23 -7.71 5.98
C HIS A 304 1.50 -6.37 6.06
N GLU A 305 0.41 -6.21 5.30
CA GLU A 305 -0.48 -5.05 5.36
C GLU A 305 0.24 -3.70 5.18
N THR A 306 1.00 -3.56 4.11
CA THR A 306 1.70 -2.30 3.82
C THR A 306 0.74 -1.19 3.38
N GLY A 307 1.20 0.06 3.44
CA GLY A 307 0.42 1.22 3.07
C GLY A 307 -0.41 1.73 4.25
N GLN A 308 -1.66 1.37 4.36
CA GLN A 308 -2.59 1.72 5.45
C GLN A 308 -2.68 3.23 5.74
N ARG A 309 -2.54 4.08 4.71
CA ARG A 309 -2.69 5.53 4.84
C ARG A 309 -4.04 5.95 4.29
N CYS A 310 -4.92 6.40 5.19
CA CYS A 310 -6.26 6.79 4.77
C CYS A 310 -6.27 8.13 4.04
N MET A 311 -7.17 8.23 3.09
CA MET A 311 -7.51 9.45 2.38
C MET A 311 -8.94 9.87 2.70
N TYR A 312 -9.34 11.05 2.25
CA TYR A 312 -10.71 11.52 2.37
C TYR A 312 -11.63 10.77 1.38
N PRO A 313 -12.87 10.40 1.75
CA PRO A 313 -13.77 9.64 0.88
C PRO A 313 -14.18 10.42 -0.38
N ASP A 314 -14.31 9.72 -1.50
CA ASP A 314 -14.99 10.26 -2.70
C ASP A 314 -16.50 10.01 -2.61
N PHE A 315 -17.28 11.04 -2.30
CA PHE A 315 -18.73 10.90 -2.18
C PHE A 315 -19.43 10.57 -3.52
N LYS A 316 -18.72 10.62 -4.65
CA LYS A 316 -19.27 10.15 -5.93
C LYS A 316 -19.50 8.64 -5.94
N GLU A 317 -18.82 7.89 -5.09
CA GLU A 317 -18.99 6.44 -4.95
C GLU A 317 -20.36 6.03 -4.39
N ILE A 318 -21.05 6.91 -3.65
CA ILE A 318 -22.37 6.64 -3.06
C ILE A 318 -23.35 6.05 -4.08
N LYS A 319 -23.34 6.56 -5.32
CA LYS A 319 -24.23 6.12 -6.39
C LYS A 319 -23.94 4.72 -6.94
N LYS A 320 -22.75 4.16 -6.66
CA LYS A 320 -22.36 2.82 -7.07
C LYS A 320 -22.95 1.72 -6.20
N TYR A 321 -23.33 2.07 -4.96
CA TYR A 321 -23.93 1.13 -4.00
C TYR A 321 -25.40 0.87 -4.34
N THR A 322 -25.65 0.08 -5.37
CA THR A 322 -26.99 -0.24 -5.89
C THR A 322 -27.47 -1.63 -5.48
N GLY A 323 -26.65 -2.37 -4.73
CA GLY A 323 -26.91 -3.74 -4.34
C GLY A 323 -27.20 -3.92 -2.85
N VAL A 324 -26.59 -4.96 -2.26
CA VAL A 324 -26.88 -5.40 -0.87
C VAL A 324 -26.32 -4.43 0.18
N LEU A 325 -25.11 -3.90 -0.03
CA LEU A 325 -24.53 -2.94 0.93
C LEU A 325 -25.02 -1.53 0.67
N GLU A 326 -25.35 -0.83 1.77
CA GLU A 326 -25.74 0.58 1.76
C GLU A 326 -24.55 1.46 2.19
N PRO A 327 -24.25 2.57 1.46
CA PRO A 327 -23.13 3.45 1.78
C PRO A 327 -23.45 4.40 2.97
N ARG A 328 -23.85 3.87 4.09
CA ARG A 328 -24.27 4.66 5.28
C ARG A 328 -23.16 5.53 5.81
N ASN A 329 -21.94 5.00 5.89
CA ASN A 329 -20.77 5.73 6.36
C ASN A 329 -20.50 6.96 5.49
N PHE A 330 -20.50 6.81 4.17
CA PHE A 330 -20.35 7.93 3.24
C PHE A 330 -21.40 9.03 3.46
N LYS A 331 -22.69 8.64 3.60
CA LYS A 331 -23.78 9.59 3.82
C LYS A 331 -23.60 10.36 5.13
N VAL A 332 -23.17 9.68 6.20
CA VAL A 332 -22.90 10.31 7.51
C VAL A 332 -21.72 11.29 7.41
N TYR A 333 -20.64 10.92 6.74
CA TYR A 333 -19.48 11.79 6.59
C TYR A 333 -19.79 13.01 5.72
N GLN A 334 -20.54 12.82 4.64
CA GLN A 334 -21.00 13.89 3.76
C GLN A 334 -21.90 14.89 4.52
N ASP A 335 -22.84 14.39 5.33
CA ASP A 335 -23.73 15.21 6.14
C ASP A 335 -22.96 16.03 7.21
N ARG A 336 -21.99 15.42 7.87
CA ARG A 336 -21.11 16.13 8.84
C ARG A 336 -20.30 17.22 8.17
N LEU A 337 -19.73 16.94 6.99
CA LEU A 337 -18.99 17.94 6.23
C LEU A 337 -19.89 19.11 5.83
N ALA A 338 -21.15 18.82 5.42
CA ALA A 338 -22.14 19.83 5.07
C ALA A 338 -22.50 20.73 6.27
N ARG A 339 -22.72 20.14 7.46
CA ARG A 339 -23.02 20.89 8.69
C ARG A 339 -21.90 21.86 9.07
N ASN A 340 -20.64 21.50 8.79
CA ASN A 340 -19.49 22.36 9.04
C ASN A 340 -19.20 23.32 7.87
N GLY A 341 -20.11 23.46 6.91
CA GLY A 341 -20.05 24.42 5.80
C GLY A 341 -18.99 24.13 4.74
N MET A 342 -18.42 22.90 4.71
CA MET A 342 -17.29 22.57 3.84
C MET A 342 -17.63 21.56 2.73
N LEU A 343 -18.90 21.24 2.49
CA LEU A 343 -19.27 20.25 1.46
C LEU A 343 -18.72 20.60 0.07
N HIS A 344 -18.59 21.88 -0.24
CA HIS A 344 -18.02 22.38 -1.50
C HIS A 344 -16.53 22.05 -1.66
N GLN A 345 -15.83 21.69 -0.58
CA GLN A 345 -14.40 21.31 -0.58
C GLN A 345 -14.19 19.79 -0.64
N ALA A 346 -15.26 18.98 -0.66
CA ALA A 346 -15.15 17.52 -0.58
C ALA A 346 -14.23 16.92 -1.65
N GLU A 347 -14.35 17.37 -2.91
CA GLU A 347 -13.51 16.91 -4.01
C GLU A 347 -12.05 17.36 -3.83
N ASP A 348 -11.80 18.57 -3.37
CA ASP A 348 -10.46 19.07 -3.07
C ASP A 348 -9.79 18.23 -1.97
N PHE A 349 -10.55 17.86 -0.92
CA PHE A 349 -10.07 17.02 0.16
C PHE A 349 -9.71 15.62 -0.35
N PHE A 350 -10.60 15.00 -1.12
CA PHE A 350 -10.32 13.72 -1.74
C PHE A 350 -9.06 13.77 -2.62
N ARG A 351 -8.98 14.74 -3.54
CA ARG A 351 -7.84 14.86 -4.45
C ARG A 351 -6.52 15.13 -3.72
N ALA A 352 -6.51 16.01 -2.74
CA ALA A 352 -5.30 16.35 -1.99
C ALA A 352 -4.80 15.17 -1.17
N THR A 353 -5.69 14.47 -0.47
CA THR A 353 -5.32 13.29 0.33
C THR A 353 -4.96 12.10 -0.52
N GLY A 354 -5.66 11.89 -1.64
CA GLY A 354 -5.36 10.82 -2.59
C GLY A 354 -3.98 10.97 -3.23
N ALA A 355 -3.64 12.17 -3.72
CA ALA A 355 -2.31 12.45 -4.26
C ALA A 355 -1.21 12.23 -3.21
N HIS A 356 -1.47 12.63 -1.96
CA HIS A 356 -0.57 12.40 -0.84
C HIS A 356 -0.39 10.92 -0.51
N THR A 357 -1.46 10.12 -0.56
CA THR A 357 -1.41 8.66 -0.36
C THR A 357 -0.60 7.96 -1.45
N VAL A 358 -0.79 8.35 -2.73
CA VAL A 358 0.02 7.82 -3.85
C VAL A 358 1.51 8.07 -3.62
N LEU A 359 1.87 9.27 -3.17
CA LEU A 359 3.26 9.66 -2.86
C LEU A 359 3.86 8.80 -1.73
N GLN A 360 3.09 8.52 -0.68
CA GLN A 360 3.51 7.67 0.43
C GLN A 360 3.66 6.20 0.01
N TYR A 361 2.73 5.68 -0.79
CA TYR A 361 2.78 4.29 -1.29
C TYR A 361 3.97 4.06 -2.21
N LYS A 362 4.29 5.01 -3.07
CA LYS A 362 5.51 4.95 -3.88
C LYS A 362 6.76 4.77 -3.00
N GLU A 363 6.89 5.54 -1.94
CA GLU A 363 8.06 5.44 -1.05
C GLU A 363 8.12 4.12 -0.29
N VAL A 364 6.98 3.64 0.22
CA VAL A 364 6.89 2.33 0.91
C VAL A 364 7.26 1.20 -0.04
N ASN A 365 6.70 1.18 -1.24
CA ASN A 365 7.01 0.17 -2.25
C ASN A 365 8.51 0.17 -2.58
N GLU A 366 9.08 1.33 -2.93
CA GLU A 366 10.49 1.43 -3.29
C GLU A 366 11.42 1.05 -2.13
N ALA A 367 11.06 1.36 -0.88
CA ALA A 367 11.84 0.93 0.27
C ALA A 367 11.92 -0.59 0.39
N LEU A 368 10.80 -1.28 0.18
CA LEU A 368 10.75 -2.74 0.18
C LEU A 368 11.50 -3.35 -1.01
N LEU A 369 11.40 -2.73 -2.20
CA LEU A 369 12.15 -3.15 -3.37
C LEU A 369 13.68 -2.87 -3.25
N ARG A 370 14.10 -1.87 -2.45
CA ARG A 370 15.52 -1.64 -2.10
C ARG A 370 16.05 -2.67 -1.11
N THR A 371 15.18 -3.41 -0.42
CA THR A 371 15.54 -4.37 0.63
C THR A 371 15.79 -5.74 0.03
N SER A 372 17.04 -6.09 -0.21
CA SER A 372 17.44 -7.35 -0.86
C SER A 372 17.06 -8.62 -0.09
N THR A 373 16.76 -8.50 1.20
CA THR A 373 16.33 -9.60 2.08
C THR A 373 14.81 -9.70 2.24
N SER A 374 14.04 -8.81 1.59
CA SER A 374 12.57 -8.85 1.61
C SER A 374 12.05 -9.99 0.73
N GLY A 375 11.17 -10.83 1.26
CA GLY A 375 10.43 -11.84 0.49
C GLY A 375 9.27 -11.26 -0.33
N GLY A 376 8.88 -10.03 -0.02
CA GLY A 376 7.76 -9.35 -0.68
C GLY A 376 6.99 -8.41 0.23
N PHE A 377 5.85 -7.95 -0.26
CA PHE A 377 4.90 -7.16 0.49
C PHE A 377 3.46 -7.51 0.12
N GLN A 378 2.54 -7.20 1.01
CA GLN A 378 1.10 -7.33 0.84
C GLN A 378 0.46 -5.98 1.17
N LEU A 379 0.08 -5.21 0.14
CA LEU A 379 -0.59 -3.93 0.31
C LEU A 379 -1.98 -4.15 0.93
N LEU A 380 -2.25 -3.53 2.06
CA LEU A 380 -3.59 -3.58 2.66
C LEU A 380 -4.52 -2.62 1.92
N GLY A 381 -5.15 -3.14 0.92
CA GLY A 381 -6.08 -2.43 0.09
C GLY A 381 -5.42 -1.70 -1.08
N LEU A 382 -5.34 -2.39 -2.22
CA LEU A 382 -5.39 -1.70 -3.50
C LEU A 382 -6.79 -1.09 -3.68
N SER A 383 -7.83 -1.77 -3.18
CA SER A 383 -9.21 -1.30 -3.06
C SER A 383 -9.56 -0.87 -1.63
N ASP A 384 -10.57 -0.04 -1.47
CA ASP A 384 -11.09 0.38 -0.17
C ASP A 384 -11.72 -0.77 0.61
N PHE A 385 -11.61 -0.68 1.93
CA PHE A 385 -12.28 -1.59 2.85
C PHE A 385 -13.40 -0.87 3.62
N PRO A 386 -14.67 -1.07 3.25
CA PRO A 386 -15.80 -0.41 3.90
C PRO A 386 -16.15 -0.98 5.29
N GLY A 387 -15.52 -2.08 5.70
CA GLY A 387 -15.64 -2.64 7.06
C GLY A 387 -14.84 -1.90 8.11
N GLN A 388 -14.96 -2.30 9.38
CA GLN A 388 -14.20 -1.78 10.53
C GLN A 388 -14.15 -0.25 10.63
N GLY A 389 -15.24 0.45 10.31
CA GLY A 389 -15.31 1.90 10.37
C GLY A 389 -14.90 2.62 9.08
N CYS A 390 -14.74 1.91 7.98
CA CYS A 390 -14.43 2.42 6.65
C CYS A 390 -12.98 2.90 6.48
N ALA A 391 -12.12 2.03 6.01
CA ALA A 391 -10.75 2.36 5.67
C ALA A 391 -10.66 2.77 4.19
N PHE A 392 -10.58 4.08 3.94
CA PHE A 392 -10.38 4.64 2.60
C PHE A 392 -8.88 4.69 2.30
N VAL A 393 -8.27 3.54 2.05
CA VAL A 393 -6.83 3.39 1.80
C VAL A 393 -6.50 2.99 0.37
N GLY A 394 -7.52 2.55 -0.38
CA GLY A 394 -7.37 2.02 -1.73
C GLY A 394 -7.10 3.11 -2.77
N LEU A 395 -6.28 2.80 -3.77
CA LEU A 395 -6.18 3.56 -5.02
C LEU A 395 -7.39 3.29 -5.93
N LEU A 396 -8.07 2.19 -5.65
CA LEU A 396 -9.35 1.77 -6.21
C LEU A 396 -10.43 1.88 -5.14
N ASP A 397 -11.66 1.99 -5.58
CA ASP A 397 -12.83 1.91 -4.69
C ASP A 397 -13.18 0.45 -4.31
N ALA A 398 -14.21 0.26 -3.52
CA ALA A 398 -14.66 -1.06 -3.07
C ALA A 398 -15.21 -1.97 -4.19
N PHE A 399 -15.33 -1.45 -5.42
CA PHE A 399 -15.75 -2.18 -6.62
C PHE A 399 -14.58 -2.56 -7.53
N TRP A 400 -13.33 -2.35 -7.07
CA TRP A 400 -12.11 -2.53 -7.85
C TRP A 400 -12.03 -1.60 -9.06
N GLU A 401 -12.67 -0.43 -9.01
CA GLU A 401 -12.62 0.59 -10.04
C GLU A 401 -11.69 1.73 -9.63
N SER A 402 -10.98 2.30 -10.63
CA SER A 402 -10.02 3.37 -10.38
C SER A 402 -10.68 4.64 -9.84
N LYS A 403 -10.11 5.19 -8.77
CA LYS A 403 -10.47 6.53 -8.24
C LYS A 403 -9.85 7.68 -9.04
N GLY A 404 -9.10 7.40 -10.11
CA GLY A 404 -8.43 8.42 -10.93
C GLY A 404 -7.24 9.13 -10.27
N LEU A 405 -6.70 8.58 -9.19
CA LEU A 405 -5.59 9.18 -8.43
C LEU A 405 -4.23 8.95 -9.10
N VAL A 406 -4.04 7.78 -9.68
CA VAL A 406 -2.82 7.36 -10.37
C VAL A 406 -3.18 6.33 -11.44
N THR A 407 -2.53 6.42 -12.61
CA THR A 407 -2.71 5.38 -13.64
C THR A 407 -1.90 4.13 -13.30
N PRO A 408 -2.30 2.94 -13.76
CA PRO A 408 -1.52 1.71 -13.60
C PRO A 408 -0.08 1.86 -14.10
N GLU A 409 0.15 2.49 -15.26
CA GLU A 409 1.48 2.70 -15.82
C GLU A 409 2.36 3.54 -14.89
N LYS A 410 1.79 4.59 -14.28
CA LYS A 410 2.53 5.44 -13.34
C LYS A 410 2.83 4.72 -12.04
N TYR A 411 1.90 3.94 -11.52
CA TYR A 411 2.11 3.14 -10.31
C TYR A 411 3.19 2.08 -10.51
N ARG A 412 3.24 1.46 -11.69
CA ARG A 412 4.26 0.47 -12.07
C ARG A 412 5.69 1.02 -12.07
N GLU A 413 5.91 2.33 -12.08
CA GLU A 413 7.24 2.89 -11.89
C GLU A 413 7.82 2.55 -10.50
N SER A 414 6.96 2.20 -9.51
CA SER A 414 7.35 1.77 -8.16
C SER A 414 6.84 0.37 -7.76
N CYS A 415 6.09 -0.30 -8.65
CA CYS A 415 5.53 -1.63 -8.39
C CYS A 415 5.47 -2.43 -9.70
N ALA A 416 6.56 -3.06 -10.09
CA ALA A 416 6.68 -3.88 -11.30
C ALA A 416 7.75 -4.95 -11.11
N PRO A 417 7.85 -5.96 -12.00
CA PRO A 417 8.93 -6.94 -11.96
C PRO A 417 10.32 -6.33 -12.10
N VAL A 418 10.42 -5.16 -12.74
CA VAL A 418 11.68 -4.40 -12.86
C VAL A 418 11.41 -2.95 -12.51
N VAL A 419 12.15 -2.41 -11.53
CA VAL A 419 12.01 -1.03 -11.06
C VAL A 419 13.37 -0.37 -10.90
N LEU A 420 13.56 0.82 -11.50
CA LEU A 420 14.69 1.68 -11.18
C LEU A 420 14.50 2.30 -9.80
N LEU A 421 15.54 2.36 -9.02
CA LEU A 421 15.57 2.85 -7.66
C LEU A 421 16.56 3.99 -7.51
N ALA A 422 16.27 4.94 -6.62
CA ALA A 422 17.21 5.97 -6.25
C ALA A 422 17.27 6.14 -4.72
N ARG A 423 18.49 6.32 -4.20
CA ARG A 423 18.73 6.69 -2.82
C ARG A 423 19.11 8.15 -2.77
N LEU A 424 18.21 8.98 -2.28
CA LEU A 424 18.33 10.43 -2.14
C LEU A 424 18.52 10.76 -0.65
N PRO A 425 19.59 11.44 -0.25
CA PRO A 425 19.81 11.78 1.16
C PRO A 425 18.76 12.76 1.71
N LYS A 426 18.20 13.61 0.85
CA LYS A 426 17.11 14.55 1.17
C LYS A 426 16.36 14.96 -0.10
N ARG A 427 15.26 15.70 0.06
CA ARG A 427 14.43 16.18 -1.05
C ARG A 427 14.51 17.71 -1.25
N THR A 428 14.94 18.46 -0.24
CA THR A 428 15.00 19.92 -0.29
C THR A 428 16.44 20.43 -0.19
N TYR A 429 16.81 21.33 -1.07
CA TYR A 429 18.16 21.84 -1.25
C TYR A 429 18.17 23.36 -1.38
N THR A 430 19.32 23.95 -1.09
CA THR A 430 19.65 25.28 -1.61
C THR A 430 20.48 25.18 -2.87
N ASN A 431 20.49 26.23 -3.68
CA ASN A 431 21.28 26.24 -4.92
C ASN A 431 22.81 26.34 -4.68
N ALA A 432 23.26 26.51 -3.43
CA ALA A 432 24.68 26.42 -3.07
C ALA A 432 25.14 24.94 -2.85
N GLU A 433 24.23 24.00 -2.90
CA GLU A 433 24.52 22.58 -2.60
C GLU A 433 24.76 21.76 -3.88
N ILE A 434 25.18 20.52 -3.65
CA ILE A 434 25.29 19.49 -4.70
C ILE A 434 24.19 18.46 -4.46
N PHE A 435 23.35 18.23 -5.46
CA PHE A 435 22.41 17.12 -5.46
C PHE A 435 23.13 15.82 -5.74
N THR A 436 22.86 14.78 -4.96
CA THR A 436 23.40 13.44 -5.17
C THR A 436 22.29 12.40 -5.12
N ALA A 437 22.40 11.36 -5.97
CA ALA A 437 21.52 10.20 -5.94
C ALA A 437 22.34 8.93 -6.26
N LYS A 438 22.24 7.90 -5.41
CA LYS A 438 22.75 6.56 -5.72
C LYS A 438 21.67 5.81 -6.50
N MET A 439 21.95 5.44 -7.74
CA MET A 439 21.01 4.75 -8.62
C MET A 439 21.14 3.24 -8.45
N GLY A 440 20.00 2.58 -8.39
CA GLY A 440 19.89 1.13 -8.29
C GLY A 440 18.79 0.56 -9.17
N ILE A 441 18.70 -0.74 -9.19
CA ILE A 441 17.67 -1.49 -9.89
C ILE A 441 17.23 -2.69 -9.09
N TYR A 442 15.92 -2.88 -9.01
CA TYR A 442 15.27 -4.11 -8.59
C TYR A 442 14.92 -4.90 -9.84
N GLN A 443 15.45 -6.13 -9.96
CA GLN A 443 15.32 -6.95 -11.15
C GLN A 443 14.78 -8.34 -10.78
N TYR A 444 13.49 -8.53 -10.93
CA TYR A 444 12.76 -9.80 -10.80
C TYR A 444 11.92 -10.09 -12.06
N GLY A 445 12.27 -9.47 -13.19
CA GLY A 445 11.67 -9.70 -14.49
C GLY A 445 12.03 -11.08 -15.08
N PRO A 446 11.43 -11.50 -16.20
CA PRO A 446 11.60 -12.85 -16.76
C PRO A 446 13.01 -13.14 -17.25
N GLU A 447 13.74 -12.12 -17.68
CA GLU A 447 15.06 -12.27 -18.31
C GLU A 447 16.07 -11.28 -17.73
N ALA A 448 17.36 -11.65 -17.80
CA ALA A 448 18.44 -10.74 -17.44
C ALA A 448 18.46 -9.51 -18.36
N ILE A 449 18.78 -8.35 -17.79
CA ILE A 449 18.93 -7.11 -18.57
C ILE A 449 20.34 -7.06 -19.13
N ARG A 450 20.46 -7.00 -20.45
CA ARG A 450 21.75 -6.93 -21.13
C ARG A 450 22.52 -5.69 -20.74
N LYS A 451 23.85 -5.75 -20.81
CA LYS A 451 24.74 -4.60 -20.66
C LYS A 451 24.26 -3.38 -21.46
N GLY A 452 24.23 -2.23 -20.82
CA GLY A 452 23.66 -1.02 -21.42
C GLY A 452 24.01 0.27 -20.67
N GLN A 453 23.13 1.24 -20.76
CA GLN A 453 23.27 2.54 -20.12
C GLN A 453 21.97 2.95 -19.42
N LEU A 454 22.09 3.44 -18.20
CA LEU A 454 21.09 4.25 -17.54
C LEU A 454 21.21 5.68 -18.04
N ALA A 455 20.17 6.21 -18.67
CA ALA A 455 20.07 7.64 -18.97
C ALA A 455 19.36 8.37 -17.83
N TRP A 456 19.83 9.55 -17.46
CA TRP A 456 19.19 10.37 -16.45
C TRP A 456 19.15 11.86 -16.85
N GLN A 457 18.15 12.55 -16.35
CA GLN A 457 17.96 14.00 -16.52
C GLN A 457 17.41 14.62 -15.26
N LEU A 458 17.87 15.81 -14.89
CA LEU A 458 17.21 16.68 -13.91
C LEU A 458 16.43 17.73 -14.69
N VAL A 459 15.11 17.73 -14.53
CA VAL A 459 14.18 18.53 -15.34
C VAL A 459 13.37 19.45 -14.44
N GLY A 460 13.26 20.73 -14.77
CA GLY A 460 12.38 21.68 -14.10
C GLY A 460 10.90 21.50 -14.48
N GLU A 461 9.98 22.11 -13.74
CA GLU A 461 8.52 22.02 -14.00
C GLU A 461 8.11 22.51 -15.39
N ASN A 462 8.82 23.46 -15.98
CA ASN A 462 8.61 23.96 -17.34
C ASN A 462 9.17 23.02 -18.44
N GLY A 463 9.78 21.90 -18.06
CA GLY A 463 10.39 20.95 -18.98
C GLY A 463 11.86 21.22 -19.32
N ASP A 464 12.47 22.29 -18.81
CA ASP A 464 13.88 22.61 -19.05
C ASP A 464 14.80 21.59 -18.40
N VAL A 465 15.74 21.06 -19.18
CA VAL A 465 16.74 20.13 -18.70
C VAL A 465 17.90 20.90 -18.07
N VAL A 466 18.03 20.84 -16.76
CA VAL A 466 19.10 21.48 -15.99
C VAL A 466 20.43 20.72 -16.15
N ALA A 467 20.36 19.40 -16.11
CA ALA A 467 21.52 18.52 -16.26
C ALA A 467 21.06 17.16 -16.81
N SER A 468 21.94 16.48 -17.50
CA SER A 468 21.70 15.14 -18.02
C SER A 468 22.98 14.33 -18.09
N GLY A 469 22.86 13.01 -18.15
CA GLY A 469 24.01 12.12 -18.29
C GLY A 469 23.62 10.67 -18.50
N LYS A 470 24.64 9.83 -18.58
CA LYS A 470 24.50 8.38 -18.74
C LYS A 470 25.46 7.65 -17.81
N ILE A 471 25.04 6.53 -17.27
CA ILE A 471 25.84 5.63 -16.46
C ILE A 471 25.83 4.28 -17.15
N SER A 472 27.02 3.74 -17.50
CA SER A 472 27.12 2.40 -18.06
C SER A 472 26.91 1.35 -16.98
N HIS A 473 26.14 0.32 -17.28
CA HIS A 473 25.94 -0.84 -16.40
C HIS A 473 26.35 -2.14 -17.11
N ARG A 474 26.80 -3.11 -16.31
CA ARG A 474 27.01 -4.50 -16.76
C ARG A 474 25.67 -5.18 -17.03
N GLU A 475 25.70 -6.45 -17.42
CA GLU A 475 24.52 -7.30 -17.40
C GLU A 475 23.98 -7.40 -15.98
N ILE A 476 22.66 -7.31 -15.83
CA ILE A 476 21.96 -7.38 -14.55
C ILE A 476 21.18 -8.69 -14.53
N ALA A 477 21.58 -9.57 -13.63
CA ALA A 477 20.95 -10.88 -13.46
C ALA A 477 19.52 -10.75 -12.91
N ILE A 478 18.70 -11.77 -13.15
CA ILE A 478 17.38 -11.91 -12.52
C ILE A 478 17.51 -12.12 -11.01
N SER A 479 16.46 -11.79 -10.28
CA SER A 479 16.35 -11.96 -8.82
C SER A 479 17.43 -11.22 -8.04
N THR A 480 17.73 -9.98 -8.45
CA THR A 480 18.75 -9.13 -7.81
C THR A 480 18.24 -7.73 -7.51
N VAL A 481 18.82 -7.12 -6.48
CA VAL A 481 18.80 -5.66 -6.25
C VAL A 481 20.25 -5.20 -6.41
N ASP A 482 20.54 -4.41 -7.45
CA ASP A 482 21.91 -4.06 -7.82
C ASP A 482 22.12 -2.54 -7.90
N SER A 483 23.37 -2.12 -7.71
CA SER A 483 23.77 -0.72 -7.85
C SER A 483 24.13 -0.42 -9.31
N LEU A 484 23.61 0.69 -9.84
CA LEU A 484 23.92 1.18 -11.18
C LEU A 484 24.95 2.32 -11.18
N GLY A 485 25.26 2.91 -10.01
CA GLY A 485 26.18 4.03 -9.87
C GLY A 485 25.55 5.24 -9.20
N ALA A 486 26.12 6.42 -9.40
CA ALA A 486 25.67 7.64 -8.75
C ALA A 486 25.56 8.82 -9.72
N VAL A 487 24.59 9.71 -9.41
CA VAL A 487 24.42 11.03 -10.04
C VAL A 487 24.90 12.09 -9.08
N SER A 488 25.61 13.10 -9.58
CA SER A 488 26.05 14.26 -8.78
C SER A 488 25.92 15.53 -9.65
N ILE A 489 25.13 16.50 -9.16
CA ILE A 489 24.79 17.71 -9.92
C ILE A 489 24.97 18.95 -9.03
N PRO A 490 25.92 19.85 -9.35
CA PRO A 490 25.97 21.17 -8.71
C PRO A 490 24.71 21.97 -9.04
N LEU A 491 24.03 22.50 -8.02
CA LEU A 491 22.75 23.20 -8.17
C LEU A 491 22.91 24.71 -8.40
N ASN A 492 24.15 25.21 -8.48
CA ASN A 492 24.48 26.65 -8.57
C ASN A 492 23.98 27.34 -9.86
N LYS A 493 23.53 26.60 -10.84
CA LYS A 493 22.90 27.14 -12.06
C LYS A 493 21.41 27.44 -11.87
N ILE A 494 20.81 26.97 -10.79
CA ILE A 494 19.41 27.19 -10.46
C ILE A 494 19.27 28.49 -9.69
N ALA A 495 18.64 29.49 -10.30
CA ALA A 495 18.53 30.83 -9.71
C ALA A 495 17.22 31.04 -8.93
N ALA A 496 16.13 30.42 -9.36
CA ALA A 496 14.80 30.57 -8.78
C ALA A 496 14.36 29.37 -7.98
N SER A 497 13.47 29.57 -7.00
CA SER A 497 12.80 28.49 -6.29
C SER A 497 12.01 27.63 -7.27
N GLY A 498 12.06 26.29 -7.10
CA GLY A 498 11.30 25.40 -7.98
C GLY A 498 11.39 23.93 -7.60
N LYS A 499 10.47 23.19 -8.18
CA LYS A 499 10.49 21.73 -8.19
C LYS A 499 11.28 21.24 -9.39
N TYR A 500 12.12 20.23 -9.16
CA TYR A 500 12.92 19.57 -10.18
C TYR A 500 12.72 18.06 -10.04
N THR A 501 12.63 17.38 -11.16
CA THR A 501 12.42 15.93 -11.20
C THR A 501 13.65 15.23 -11.76
N LEU A 502 14.28 14.36 -10.98
CA LEU A 502 15.26 13.40 -11.50
C LEU A 502 14.50 12.31 -12.24
N LYS A 503 14.63 12.26 -13.55
CA LYS A 503 14.09 11.20 -14.41
C LYS A 503 15.20 10.23 -14.78
N ALA A 504 14.93 8.93 -14.69
CA ALA A 504 15.86 7.89 -15.07
C ALA A 504 15.20 6.84 -15.96
N SER A 505 15.93 6.30 -16.90
CA SER A 505 15.46 5.24 -17.81
C SER A 505 16.57 4.33 -18.30
N ILE A 506 16.23 3.07 -18.58
CA ILE A 506 17.06 2.10 -19.29
C ILE A 506 16.28 1.53 -20.49
N ALA A 507 16.97 0.76 -21.33
CA ALA A 507 16.32 0.08 -22.45
C ALA A 507 15.12 -0.78 -22.00
N GLY A 508 14.14 -0.97 -22.89
CA GLY A 508 12.92 -1.75 -22.60
C GLY A 508 11.80 -0.93 -21.96
N GLY A 509 11.89 0.42 -21.96
CA GLY A 509 10.84 1.30 -21.44
C GLY A 509 10.80 1.38 -19.91
N ILE A 510 11.76 0.80 -19.21
CA ILE A 510 11.88 0.85 -17.75
C ILE A 510 12.31 2.26 -17.34
N ARG A 511 11.50 2.93 -16.55
CA ARG A 511 11.72 4.30 -16.11
C ARG A 511 11.22 4.52 -14.69
N ASN A 512 11.73 5.55 -14.03
CA ASN A 512 11.23 6.06 -12.75
C ASN A 512 11.65 7.51 -12.56
N GLU A 513 11.04 8.22 -11.62
CA GLU A 513 11.33 9.63 -11.35
C GLU A 513 11.17 9.99 -9.88
N TRP A 514 11.91 11.00 -9.43
CA TRP A 514 11.93 11.49 -8.04
C TRP A 514 12.02 13.00 -8.01
N ASP A 515 11.12 13.64 -7.27
CA ASP A 515 11.08 15.08 -7.11
C ASP A 515 12.03 15.56 -6.02
N ILE A 516 12.67 16.70 -6.27
CA ILE A 516 13.43 17.52 -5.34
C ILE A 516 13.02 18.99 -5.48
N TRP A 517 13.26 19.76 -4.44
CA TRP A 517 13.02 21.21 -4.45
C TRP A 517 14.32 21.94 -4.19
N VAL A 518 14.56 22.98 -4.98
CA VAL A 518 15.76 23.81 -4.88
C VAL A 518 15.36 25.25 -4.65
N TYR A 519 15.99 25.89 -3.67
CA TYR A 519 15.72 27.26 -3.28
C TYR A 519 16.99 28.09 -3.31
N PRO A 520 16.93 29.43 -3.48
CA PRO A 520 18.09 30.32 -3.36
C PRO A 520 18.72 30.21 -1.96
N ALA A 521 20.04 30.09 -1.91
CA ALA A 521 20.78 30.03 -0.63
C ALA A 521 20.72 31.36 0.14
N ALA A 522 20.58 32.47 -0.56
CA ALA A 522 20.47 33.85 -0.03
C ALA A 522 19.14 34.46 -0.48
N GLY A 523 18.03 33.98 0.07
CA GLY A 523 16.71 34.58 -0.17
C GLY A 523 16.61 35.94 0.53
N GLN A 524 16.23 36.99 -0.22
CA GLN A 524 15.95 38.30 0.38
C GLN A 524 14.46 38.39 0.73
N ALA A 525 14.15 38.26 2.03
CA ALA A 525 12.81 38.54 2.53
C ALA A 525 12.61 40.04 2.73
N ALA A 526 11.42 40.56 2.45
CA ALA A 526 11.05 41.93 2.79
C ALA A 526 11.25 42.18 4.29
N SER A 527 11.86 43.30 4.64
CA SER A 527 12.13 43.71 6.01
C SER A 527 11.25 44.89 6.49
N ALA A 528 10.44 45.47 5.60
CA ALA A 528 9.55 46.59 5.86
C ALA A 528 8.17 46.36 5.24
N GLY A 529 7.20 47.20 5.62
CA GLY A 529 5.82 47.12 5.11
C GLY A 529 4.88 46.24 5.92
N TYR A 530 5.39 45.60 6.98
CA TYR A 530 4.59 44.78 7.92
C TYR A 530 5.26 44.68 9.29
N LYS A 531 4.48 44.20 10.29
CA LYS A 531 5.02 43.91 11.63
C LYS A 531 5.04 42.38 11.83
N TYR A 532 6.20 41.83 12.17
CA TYR A 532 6.36 40.44 12.52
C TYR A 532 6.24 40.26 14.05
N VAL A 533 5.30 39.46 14.50
CA VAL A 533 5.03 39.24 15.93
C VAL A 533 4.80 37.75 16.23
N ARG A 534 5.04 37.38 17.50
CA ARG A 534 4.91 36.02 17.99
C ARG A 534 3.73 35.88 18.99
N ARG A 535 3.24 37.00 19.52
CA ARG A 535 2.16 37.00 20.54
C ARG A 535 0.92 37.70 20.02
N TRP A 536 -0.24 37.12 20.28
CA TRP A 536 -1.52 37.68 19.86
C TRP A 536 -1.81 39.06 20.49
N THR A 537 -1.45 39.23 21.78
CA THR A 537 -1.63 40.54 22.47
C THR A 537 -0.96 41.68 21.74
N GLU A 538 0.28 41.48 21.26
CA GLU A 538 1.02 42.46 20.45
C GLU A 538 0.39 42.65 19.05
N ALA A 539 -0.01 41.56 18.41
CA ALA A 539 -0.71 41.58 17.13
C ALA A 539 -1.99 42.43 17.21
N LYS A 540 -2.80 42.23 18.26
CA LYS A 540 -4.05 42.95 18.48
C LYS A 540 -3.85 44.49 18.58
N GLU A 541 -2.82 44.93 19.31
CA GLU A 541 -2.50 46.36 19.44
C GLU A 541 -2.06 46.99 18.10
N LEU A 542 -1.29 46.26 17.29
CA LEU A 542 -0.84 46.73 15.98
C LEU A 542 -1.97 46.77 14.96
N LEU A 543 -2.85 45.79 14.96
CA LEU A 543 -4.03 45.73 14.11
C LEU A 543 -5.02 46.89 14.36
N GLN A 544 -5.14 47.33 15.63
CA GLN A 544 -5.91 48.53 15.98
C GLN A 544 -5.28 49.85 15.43
N LYS A 545 -4.00 49.80 15.09
CA LYS A 545 -3.26 50.94 14.44
C LYS A 545 -3.22 50.79 12.92
N GLU A 546 -4.08 49.95 12.35
CA GLU A 546 -4.22 49.68 10.91
C GLU A 546 -2.95 49.11 10.24
N GLU A 547 -2.06 48.46 11.02
CA GLU A 547 -0.82 47.88 10.50
C GLU A 547 -1.08 46.53 9.78
N ASN A 548 -0.20 46.17 8.85
CA ASN A 548 -0.09 44.84 8.30
C ASN A 548 0.69 43.95 9.28
N VAL A 549 0.09 42.88 9.75
CA VAL A 549 0.67 42.00 10.77
C VAL A 549 0.87 40.57 10.25
N LEU A 550 2.10 40.07 10.37
CA LEU A 550 2.43 38.66 10.25
C LEU A 550 2.55 38.06 11.64
N LEU A 551 1.55 37.26 12.05
CA LEU A 551 1.57 36.55 13.31
C LEU A 551 2.05 35.12 13.06
N VAL A 552 3.22 34.78 13.65
CA VAL A 552 3.74 33.39 13.73
C VAL A 552 3.72 33.05 15.21
N PRO A 553 2.61 32.46 15.71
CA PRO A 553 2.35 32.39 17.16
C PRO A 553 3.32 31.42 17.84
N ASP A 554 3.78 31.79 19.07
CA ASP A 554 4.56 30.91 19.93
C ASP A 554 3.72 29.72 20.41
N SER A 555 2.43 29.92 20.60
CA SER A 555 1.44 28.90 20.93
C SER A 555 0.07 29.32 20.40
N CYS A 556 -0.72 28.32 20.03
CA CYS A 556 -2.13 28.50 19.64
C CYS A 556 -2.94 27.26 20.00
N ALA A 557 -4.24 27.48 20.19
CA ALA A 557 -5.18 26.39 20.37
C ALA A 557 -5.35 25.63 19.05
N GLY A 558 -5.13 24.33 19.05
CA GLY A 558 -5.25 23.53 17.85
C GLY A 558 -4.70 22.13 18.02
N ARG A 559 -4.65 21.40 16.90
CA ARG A 559 -4.06 20.08 16.83
C ARG A 559 -2.67 20.15 16.22
N LYS A 560 -1.78 19.31 16.69
CA LYS A 560 -0.49 19.12 16.02
C LYS A 560 -0.75 18.62 14.59
N ALA A 561 -0.27 19.36 13.61
CA ALA A 561 -0.24 18.89 12.23
C ALA A 561 0.84 17.80 12.06
N HIS A 562 0.73 17.03 11.00
CA HIS A 562 1.67 15.96 10.69
C HIS A 562 1.71 15.75 9.17
N PHE A 563 2.87 15.32 8.65
CA PHE A 563 3.03 15.06 7.22
C PHE A 563 2.30 13.79 6.80
N ALA A 564 2.58 12.67 7.48
CA ALA A 564 1.93 11.40 7.16
C ALA A 564 0.43 11.44 7.47
N SER A 565 -0.40 10.92 6.59
CA SER A 565 -1.83 10.78 6.82
C SER A 565 -2.15 9.77 7.92
N HIS A 566 -3.36 9.84 8.46
CA HIS A 566 -3.81 8.93 9.52
C HIS A 566 -3.71 7.46 9.10
N PHE A 567 -3.39 6.61 10.07
CA PHE A 567 -3.23 5.17 9.86
C PHE A 567 -4.58 4.46 9.81
N TRP A 568 -4.80 3.62 8.83
CA TRP A 568 -5.94 2.74 8.60
C TRP A 568 -7.29 3.48 8.58
N ASN A 569 -7.89 3.71 9.73
CA ASN A 569 -9.08 4.53 9.86
C ASN A 569 -9.18 5.17 11.25
N PRO A 570 -9.79 6.36 11.35
CA PRO A 570 -9.84 7.13 12.61
C PRO A 570 -10.81 6.61 13.66
N ILE A 571 -11.71 5.68 13.31
CA ILE A 571 -12.65 5.07 14.27
C ILE A 571 -11.90 4.01 15.10
N MET A 572 -11.22 3.10 14.42
CA MET A 572 -10.51 2.01 15.08
C MET A 572 -9.21 2.49 15.72
N PHE A 573 -8.50 3.42 15.07
CA PHE A 573 -7.22 3.94 15.50
C PHE A 573 -7.32 5.43 15.84
N ASN A 574 -7.90 5.75 17.00
CA ASN A 574 -8.19 7.13 17.41
C ASN A 574 -7.01 7.86 18.08
N TRP A 575 -5.76 7.52 17.72
CA TRP A 575 -4.57 8.21 18.20
C TRP A 575 -4.07 9.29 17.22
N ASN A 576 -3.27 10.22 17.71
CA ASN A 576 -2.67 11.27 16.88
C ASN A 576 -1.64 10.72 15.87
N PRO A 577 -1.53 11.34 14.69
CA PRO A 577 -2.30 12.51 14.23
C PRO A 577 -3.70 12.12 13.74
N MET A 578 -4.69 12.92 14.12
CA MET A 578 -6.09 12.74 13.70
C MET A 578 -6.38 13.65 12.48
N ILE A 579 -5.52 13.59 11.47
CA ILE A 579 -5.64 14.32 10.19
C ILE A 579 -5.34 13.36 9.04
N VAL A 580 -6.05 13.53 7.92
CA VAL A 580 -5.90 12.66 6.76
C VAL A 580 -5.07 13.28 5.63
N GLY A 581 -4.70 14.54 5.75
CA GLY A 581 -3.82 15.22 4.81
C GLY A 581 -3.88 16.74 4.91
N THR A 582 -3.37 17.45 3.90
CA THR A 582 -3.32 18.89 3.85
C THR A 582 -3.68 19.40 2.45
N ARG A 583 -4.69 20.26 2.38
CA ARG A 583 -5.06 21.03 1.20
C ARG A 583 -4.30 22.36 1.20
N ILE A 584 -3.77 22.73 0.05
CA ILE A 584 -3.03 23.98 -0.14
C ILE A 584 -3.73 24.76 -1.23
N GLU A 585 -4.05 26.02 -0.94
CA GLU A 585 -4.55 26.97 -1.94
C GLU A 585 -3.37 27.46 -2.79
N HIS A 586 -2.82 26.58 -3.61
CA HIS A 586 -1.57 26.76 -4.34
C HIS A 586 -1.56 27.96 -5.30
N THR A 587 -2.73 28.43 -5.71
CA THR A 587 -2.88 29.63 -6.54
C THR A 587 -2.82 30.93 -5.75
N HIS A 588 -2.82 30.86 -4.40
CA HIS A 588 -2.77 32.03 -3.56
C HIS A 588 -1.46 32.81 -3.75
N PRO A 589 -1.49 34.15 -3.84
CA PRO A 589 -0.30 34.98 -4.10
C PRO A 589 0.86 34.79 -3.10
N VAL A 590 0.56 34.26 -1.91
CA VAL A 590 1.59 33.95 -0.88
C VAL A 590 2.61 32.93 -1.35
N PHE A 591 2.25 32.05 -2.28
CA PHE A 591 3.13 30.99 -2.80
C PHE A 591 3.96 31.41 -4.03
N ARG A 592 3.96 32.68 -4.40
CA ARG A 592 4.71 33.15 -5.57
C ARG A 592 6.20 32.77 -5.53
N ASP A 593 6.82 32.90 -4.36
CA ASP A 593 8.26 32.63 -4.18
C ASP A 593 8.47 31.20 -3.56
N PHE A 594 7.39 30.46 -3.31
CA PHE A 594 7.36 29.08 -2.82
C PHE A 594 6.43 28.22 -3.68
N PRO A 595 6.84 27.87 -4.91
CA PRO A 595 6.02 27.04 -5.79
C PRO A 595 5.61 25.73 -5.10
N THR A 596 4.31 25.42 -5.15
CA THR A 596 3.73 24.27 -4.47
C THR A 596 2.53 23.72 -5.22
N SER A 597 2.22 22.45 -4.98
CA SER A 597 1.00 21.79 -5.47
C SER A 597 -0.18 22.04 -4.54
N TYR A 598 -1.38 21.60 -4.95
CA TYR A 598 -2.63 21.69 -4.16
C TYR A 598 -2.65 20.78 -2.92
N TYR A 599 -1.65 19.94 -2.75
CA TYR A 599 -1.49 19.01 -1.64
C TYR A 599 -0.07 19.07 -1.08
N ALA A 600 0.13 18.51 0.12
CA ALA A 600 1.43 18.42 0.75
C ALA A 600 2.30 17.34 0.09
N ASP A 601 3.26 17.76 -0.73
CA ASP A 601 4.34 16.93 -1.25
C ASP A 601 5.55 16.91 -0.29
N TRP A 602 6.67 16.25 -0.68
CA TRP A 602 7.83 16.07 0.20
C TRP A 602 8.49 17.37 0.71
N GLN A 603 8.31 18.52 0.04
CA GLN A 603 8.82 19.79 0.57
C GLN A 603 8.12 20.23 1.86
N TRP A 604 6.88 19.76 2.08
CA TRP A 604 6.07 20.10 3.25
C TRP A 604 6.39 19.27 4.49
N TRP A 605 7.23 18.24 4.37
CA TRP A 605 7.49 17.30 5.46
C TRP A 605 7.98 18.01 6.74
N ASP A 606 9.01 18.86 6.64
CA ASP A 606 9.58 19.55 7.78
C ASP A 606 8.73 20.75 8.23
N ILE A 607 7.86 21.27 7.37
CA ILE A 607 6.93 22.35 7.69
C ILE A 607 5.79 21.80 8.55
N LEU A 608 5.12 20.75 8.09
CA LEU A 608 3.93 20.20 8.75
C LEU A 608 4.25 19.55 10.11
N ASN A 609 5.39 18.91 10.24
CA ASN A 609 5.80 18.29 11.52
C ASN A 609 6.09 19.31 12.64
N TYR A 610 6.16 20.60 12.31
CA TYR A 610 6.28 21.72 13.26
C TYR A 610 5.11 22.69 13.20
N ALA A 611 3.99 22.27 12.64
CA ALA A 611 2.79 23.10 12.49
C ALA A 611 1.69 22.73 13.49
N THR A 612 0.85 23.70 13.78
CA THR A 612 -0.39 23.54 14.52
C THR A 612 -1.58 23.88 13.62
N ALA A 613 -2.52 22.97 13.51
CA ALA A 613 -3.78 23.18 12.80
C ALA A 613 -4.82 23.78 13.78
N VAL A 614 -5.10 25.04 13.60
CA VAL A 614 -6.03 25.84 14.44
C VAL A 614 -7.47 25.51 14.06
N ASP A 615 -8.34 25.30 15.02
CA ASP A 615 -9.77 25.04 14.77
C ASP A 615 -10.51 26.33 14.40
N LEU A 616 -10.98 26.41 13.18
CA LEU A 616 -11.69 27.56 12.60
C LEU A 616 -13.16 27.21 12.26
N THR A 617 -13.70 26.13 12.84
CA THR A 617 -15.05 25.63 12.52
C THR A 617 -16.12 26.68 12.76
N ASP A 618 -16.01 27.46 13.83
CA ASP A 618 -16.94 28.53 14.19
C ASP A 618 -16.73 29.83 13.40
N MET A 619 -15.81 29.85 12.42
CA MET A 619 -15.50 31.00 11.56
C MET A 619 -15.88 30.69 10.10
N PRO A 620 -17.18 30.74 9.73
CA PRO A 620 -17.65 30.27 8.42
C PRO A 620 -17.08 31.10 7.26
N THR A 621 -16.83 32.39 7.45
CA THR A 621 -16.32 33.31 6.41
C THR A 621 -14.82 33.16 6.15
N LEU A 622 -14.09 32.46 7.02
CA LEU A 622 -12.66 32.31 6.92
C LEU A 622 -12.29 31.05 6.12
N THR A 623 -11.52 31.21 5.07
CA THR A 623 -10.97 30.11 4.29
C THR A 623 -9.47 30.00 4.55
N PRO A 624 -8.98 28.85 5.06
CA PRO A 624 -7.55 28.66 5.26
C PRO A 624 -6.77 28.64 3.92
N VAL A 625 -5.59 29.24 3.91
CA VAL A 625 -4.64 29.19 2.78
C VAL A 625 -3.90 27.83 2.79
N ILE A 626 -3.56 27.34 3.99
CA ILE A 626 -3.04 25.99 4.22
C ILE A 626 -4.00 25.32 5.21
N GLN A 627 -4.71 24.31 4.74
CA GLN A 627 -5.78 23.65 5.49
C GLN A 627 -5.43 22.19 5.78
N SER A 628 -5.25 21.85 7.06
CA SER A 628 -5.25 20.45 7.46
C SER A 628 -6.64 19.85 7.28
N ILE A 629 -6.70 18.70 6.67
CA ILE A 629 -7.95 17.96 6.46
C ILE A 629 -8.15 17.07 7.68
N ASP A 630 -9.18 17.39 8.48
CA ASP A 630 -9.57 16.61 9.65
C ASP A 630 -10.08 15.22 9.23
N THR A 631 -10.22 14.32 10.18
CA THR A 631 -10.84 13.02 9.89
C THR A 631 -12.27 13.22 9.40
N TYR A 632 -12.67 12.39 8.43
CA TYR A 632 -13.99 12.45 7.81
C TYR A 632 -15.15 12.18 8.79
N GLU A 633 -14.84 11.70 9.98
CA GLU A 633 -15.80 11.50 11.06
C GLU A 633 -16.14 12.78 11.79
N VAL A 634 -15.20 13.70 11.94
CA VAL A 634 -15.38 14.94 12.70
C VAL A 634 -15.53 16.13 11.78
N ASN A 635 -14.68 16.25 10.75
CA ASN A 635 -14.76 17.30 9.73
C ASN A 635 -14.67 18.73 10.26
N ARG A 636 -13.74 19.04 11.20
CA ARG A 636 -13.48 20.44 11.59
C ARG A 636 -12.77 21.20 10.49
N LYS A 637 -12.99 22.49 10.45
CA LYS A 637 -12.21 23.42 9.62
C LYS A 637 -10.89 23.73 10.31
N LEU A 638 -9.78 23.11 9.88
CA LEU A 638 -8.47 23.23 10.52
C LEU A 638 -7.52 24.05 9.64
N GLY A 639 -7.10 25.22 10.13
CA GLY A 639 -6.18 26.11 9.39
C GLY A 639 -4.77 26.13 9.98
N ILE A 640 -3.74 25.88 9.15
CA ILE A 640 -2.34 26.14 9.49
C ILE A 640 -1.99 27.59 9.16
N SER A 641 -2.58 28.11 8.09
CA SER A 641 -2.40 29.49 7.66
C SER A 641 -3.71 30.06 7.14
N PHE A 642 -3.97 31.31 7.49
CA PHE A 642 -5.13 32.06 7.05
C PHE A 642 -4.88 33.56 7.14
N GLU A 643 -5.73 34.36 6.50
CA GLU A 643 -5.68 35.80 6.54
C GLU A 643 -7.03 36.46 6.76
N ALA A 644 -7.07 37.60 7.39
CA ALA A 644 -8.26 38.41 7.65
C ALA A 644 -7.97 39.90 7.82
N ARG A 645 -9.02 40.73 7.64
CA ARG A 645 -9.05 42.10 8.15
C ARG A 645 -9.49 42.05 9.61
N VAL A 646 -8.75 42.67 10.51
CA VAL A 646 -9.00 42.65 11.95
C VAL A 646 -8.74 44.02 12.53
N GLY A 647 -9.71 44.65 13.18
CA GLY A 647 -9.54 45.93 13.87
C GLY A 647 -9.06 47.10 12.99
N GLY A 648 -9.29 47.05 11.69
CA GLY A 648 -8.79 48.04 10.72
C GLY A 648 -7.49 47.64 10.01
N GLY A 649 -6.66 46.80 10.61
CA GLY A 649 -5.45 46.26 10.04
C GLY A 649 -5.65 44.98 9.24
N LYS A 650 -4.56 44.42 8.70
CA LYS A 650 -4.55 43.16 7.96
C LYS A 650 -3.68 42.16 8.69
N LEU A 651 -4.24 40.98 8.96
CA LEU A 651 -3.59 39.88 9.66
C LEU A 651 -3.31 38.74 8.70
N PHE A 652 -2.07 38.25 8.70
CA PHE A 652 -1.71 36.92 8.17
C PHE A 652 -1.21 36.06 9.31
N VAL A 653 -1.78 34.85 9.47
CA VAL A 653 -1.35 33.87 10.46
C VAL A 653 -0.61 32.72 9.76
N LEU A 654 0.54 32.36 10.32
CA LEU A 654 1.28 31.14 9.96
C LEU A 654 1.59 30.37 11.23
N ALA A 655 0.79 29.34 11.54
CA ALA A 655 0.89 28.53 12.75
C ALA A 655 1.93 27.39 12.59
N VAL A 656 3.15 27.76 12.24
CA VAL A 656 4.31 26.87 12.09
C VAL A 656 5.44 27.39 12.95
N ASP A 657 6.13 26.53 13.70
CA ASP A 657 7.34 26.93 14.43
C ASP A 657 8.56 26.98 13.48
N PRO A 658 9.08 28.18 13.17
CA PRO A 658 10.25 28.34 12.32
C PRO A 658 11.58 28.20 13.08
N SER A 659 11.57 28.17 14.41
CA SER A 659 12.79 28.33 15.22
C SER A 659 13.66 27.09 15.28
N LYS A 660 13.07 25.89 15.24
CA LYS A 660 13.82 24.65 15.38
C LYS A 660 14.57 24.29 14.11
N ASN A 661 15.90 24.17 14.21
CA ASN A 661 16.80 23.75 13.12
C ASN A 661 16.63 24.51 11.81
N ILE A 662 16.26 25.79 11.87
CA ILE A 662 15.92 26.59 10.66
C ILE A 662 17.04 26.57 9.62
N GLY A 663 18.31 26.53 10.04
CA GLY A 663 19.47 26.45 9.14
C GLY A 663 19.48 25.22 8.22
N ASN A 664 18.82 24.14 8.63
CA ASN A 664 18.74 22.88 7.88
C ASN A 664 17.35 22.64 7.26
N ARG A 665 16.50 23.68 7.19
CA ARG A 665 15.13 23.62 6.67
C ARG A 665 14.92 24.58 5.52
N PRO A 666 15.50 24.31 4.33
CA PRO A 666 15.42 25.22 3.19
C PRO A 666 13.98 25.54 2.77
N ALA A 667 13.07 24.55 2.81
CA ALA A 667 11.66 24.76 2.49
C ALA A 667 10.98 25.70 3.48
N MET A 668 11.20 25.56 4.79
CA MET A 668 10.65 26.47 5.79
C MET A 668 11.19 27.89 5.65
N GLN A 669 12.50 28.03 5.39
CA GLN A 669 13.10 29.34 5.15
C GLN A 669 12.46 30.01 3.93
N GLN A 670 12.29 29.30 2.84
CA GLN A 670 11.71 29.82 1.61
C GLN A 670 10.22 30.16 1.78
N LEU A 671 9.44 29.30 2.47
CA LEU A 671 8.04 29.61 2.79
C LEU A 671 7.93 30.89 3.60
N LEU A 672 8.76 31.06 4.63
CA LEU A 672 8.77 32.27 5.46
C LEU A 672 9.17 33.52 4.64
N THR A 673 10.12 33.37 3.71
CA THR A 673 10.50 34.44 2.77
C THR A 673 9.31 34.82 1.89
N SER A 674 8.62 33.86 1.30
CA SER A 674 7.44 34.08 0.45
C SER A 674 6.31 34.78 1.21
N VAL A 675 6.00 34.31 2.44
CA VAL A 675 5.01 34.94 3.31
C VAL A 675 5.37 36.42 3.63
N ARG A 676 6.62 36.69 3.99
CA ARG A 676 7.08 38.06 4.28
C ARG A 676 6.95 38.99 3.06
N ASN A 677 7.36 38.51 1.89
CA ASN A 677 7.24 39.26 0.63
C ASN A 677 5.77 39.53 0.29
N TYR A 678 4.89 38.57 0.54
CA TYR A 678 3.45 38.72 0.32
C TYR A 678 2.84 39.74 1.25
N VAL A 679 3.06 39.63 2.56
CA VAL A 679 2.47 40.52 3.58
C VAL A 679 2.97 41.96 3.44
N ALA A 680 4.18 42.17 2.92
CA ALA A 680 4.75 43.46 2.62
C ALA A 680 4.22 44.09 1.32
N SER A 681 3.53 43.35 0.49
CA SER A 681 3.10 43.81 -0.85
C SER A 681 1.66 44.31 -0.87
N ASP A 682 1.30 45.07 -1.91
CA ASP A 682 -0.08 45.51 -2.20
C ASP A 682 -1.02 44.35 -2.50
N ARG A 683 -0.50 43.12 -2.78
CA ARG A 683 -1.28 41.92 -2.99
C ARG A 683 -1.89 41.40 -1.71
N PHE A 684 -1.37 41.77 -0.55
CA PHE A 684 -1.95 41.42 0.74
C PHE A 684 -3.27 42.16 0.94
N ALA A 685 -4.35 41.47 0.50
CA ALA A 685 -5.69 42.04 0.47
C ALA A 685 -6.74 41.00 1.01
N PRO A 686 -6.70 40.69 2.31
CA PRO A 686 -7.62 39.76 2.91
C PRO A 686 -9.08 40.13 2.66
N VAL A 687 -9.92 39.13 2.31
CA VAL A 687 -11.37 39.34 2.07
C VAL A 687 -12.18 39.14 3.36
N ALA A 688 -11.85 38.13 4.15
CA ALA A 688 -12.53 37.88 5.40
C ALA A 688 -12.31 39.01 6.41
N THR A 689 -13.36 39.36 7.15
CA THR A 689 -13.29 40.36 8.23
C THR A 689 -13.70 39.67 9.55
N LEU A 690 -12.84 39.84 10.56
CA LEU A 690 -13.06 39.29 11.91
C LEU A 690 -12.93 40.35 12.97
N GLN A 691 -13.61 40.18 14.08
CA GLN A 691 -13.40 41.00 15.27
C GLN A 691 -12.23 40.42 16.09
N PRO A 692 -11.44 41.24 16.78
CA PRO A 692 -10.30 40.78 17.60
C PRO A 692 -10.70 39.69 18.61
N TYR A 693 -11.88 39.79 19.22
CA TYR A 693 -12.36 38.85 20.23
C TYR A 693 -12.63 37.45 19.67
N GLU A 694 -12.94 37.31 18.38
CA GLU A 694 -13.16 36.02 17.72
C GLU A 694 -11.87 35.21 17.67
N LEU A 695 -10.70 35.88 17.69
CA LEU A 695 -9.39 35.25 17.67
C LEU A 695 -8.77 35.06 19.06
N ASP A 696 -9.32 35.69 20.10
CA ASP A 696 -8.75 35.62 21.46
C ASP A 696 -8.65 34.17 21.96
N ALA A 697 -9.70 33.36 21.77
CA ALA A 697 -9.71 31.95 22.19
C ALA A 697 -8.68 31.08 21.46
N LEU A 698 -8.25 31.48 20.25
CA LEU A 698 -7.29 30.71 19.46
C LEU A 698 -5.85 30.91 19.92
N PHE A 699 -5.53 32.08 20.52
CA PHE A 699 -4.16 32.48 20.81
C PHE A 699 -3.87 32.81 22.28
N ASP A 700 -4.88 33.06 23.12
CA ASP A 700 -4.74 33.31 24.56
C ASP A 700 -4.78 32.01 25.40
N TYR A 701 -4.09 31.00 24.97
CA TYR A 701 -4.17 29.62 25.47
C TYR A 701 -3.80 29.44 26.96
N GLY A 702 -3.26 30.45 27.62
CA GLY A 702 -2.87 30.38 29.04
C GLY A 702 -4.04 30.39 30.04
N LYS A 703 -5.32 30.53 29.59
CA LYS A 703 -6.50 30.67 30.44
C LYS A 703 -7.61 29.61 30.24
N ILE A 704 -7.48 28.73 29.26
CA ILE A 704 -8.52 27.72 28.96
C ILE A 704 -7.99 26.34 29.28
N GLY A 705 -8.53 25.73 30.33
CA GLY A 705 -8.26 24.36 30.73
C GLY A 705 -8.62 23.37 29.60
N THR A 706 -7.82 22.34 29.52
CA THR A 706 -7.86 21.19 28.60
C THR A 706 -9.28 20.68 28.27
N ALA A 707 -9.90 21.21 27.21
CA ALA A 707 -11.12 20.65 26.60
C ALA A 707 -10.83 19.57 25.55
N ALA A 708 -9.64 18.98 25.54
CA ALA A 708 -9.15 18.10 24.47
C ALA A 708 -9.49 16.60 24.65
N THR A 709 -10.30 16.23 25.65
CA THR A 709 -10.57 14.81 25.97
C THR A 709 -12.02 14.34 25.78
N GLN A 710 -12.93 15.19 25.31
CA GLN A 710 -14.36 14.81 25.30
C GLN A 710 -14.87 14.11 24.03
N SER A 711 -14.10 13.99 22.95
CA SER A 711 -14.61 13.31 21.75
C SER A 711 -14.53 11.77 21.80
N GLY A 712 -13.60 11.22 22.59
CA GLY A 712 -13.46 9.76 22.74
C GLY A 712 -14.60 9.09 23.54
N ASP A 713 -15.19 9.80 24.47
CA ASP A 713 -16.23 9.25 25.34
C ASP A 713 -17.64 9.30 24.70
N ALA A 714 -17.90 10.25 23.82
CA ALA A 714 -19.17 10.33 23.08
C ALA A 714 -19.34 9.20 22.07
N ILE A 715 -18.22 8.76 21.45
CA ILE A 715 -18.23 7.64 20.48
C ILE A 715 -18.36 6.30 21.20
N LYS A 716 -17.74 6.13 22.36
CA LYS A 716 -17.94 4.94 23.21
C LYS A 716 -19.37 4.81 23.70
N GLN A 717 -20.07 5.92 23.97
CA GLN A 717 -21.48 5.89 24.34
C GLN A 717 -22.40 5.51 23.17
N LEU A 718 -22.05 5.88 21.94
CA LEU A 718 -22.82 5.51 20.73
C LEU A 718 -22.59 4.04 20.29
N LEU A 719 -21.45 3.45 20.62
CA LEU A 719 -21.15 2.04 20.31
C LEU A 719 -21.69 1.08 21.37
N ASN A 720 -22.11 1.58 22.54
CA ASN A 720 -22.73 0.80 23.63
C ASN A 720 -24.27 0.93 23.66
N GLN A 721 -24.90 1.64 22.73
CA GLN A 721 -26.34 1.67 22.45
C GLN A 721 -26.67 0.93 21.15
#